data_b9ba2487515d33ddb0b1838eb09ccd2f
#
_entry.id   b9ba2487515d33ddb0b1838eb09ccd2f
#
_cell.length_a   1.000
_cell.length_b   1.000
_cell.length_c   1.000
_cell.angle_alpha   90.00
_cell.angle_beta   90.00
_cell.angle_gamma   90.00
#
_symmetry.space_group_name_H-M   'P 1'
#
loop_
_entity.id
_entity.type
_entity.pdbx_description
1 polymer ?
#
loop_
_entity_poly.entity_id
_entity_poly.type
_entity_poly.pdbx_seq_one_letter_code
_entity_poly.pdbx_strand_id
1 'polypeptide(L)'
;MPSKSKAGPDTISSLRSVVPEIFDAAQRSATGHRKHAVALHSLQSKCHSVDVENLTGEMAFTQEFIRNLNKVLGIKKREPSADKIVKLVAIFVQVGHEIDAKAKAQRQKHKQKSGDADDVFADPAADDDEEEGDTVTSRFAESLIKYLLQGFQAKEKMTRVRCCQIVAMSVTNLGAIDEELYFELIRKLTERIRDKEASIRVHAAIALARLQSSDDGEASEVNEALLDLMQNDPSAEVRRAVLLNIEKNASTLPFVLERARDVDATNRKCVFVKVMAAIDYRLLSIEDRERLLVAGINDRDSGVKRACVRMVGESWLTFAGQNLLELTAALDVVDSPAAGKVMQALFAAYTEIPENLSFDNDLWETLTPEVAFVIRATLEFFAERHDSDQLDRHMPDGMRLAQMLEAMGAKLESETDDEVRADHEFVVHQLLLIARMSDFPDELGRRAMLTLMRKMLLVPEIPENNIEAVSDIIRKLSVSEQDFVRIMVEVISDVREPMPTEADGMPAERVRIESLLIGIKCLIIIKYLLQRCFDKLNDGSSIYALLTECIVPAVQSSETVLQEFGIECLALCCLLDRSLAVDNVVLFAQAVRQGAGELHAKGLAALLDLALMYGVADLAPALGAPDMLIKILRNELHSSDERTQATAAEGFARLLYAHRIAEPAPILEELLVLYYHPDTTSNDALRQCLAYFFPAFSYMSNENQVLMQQVAVPTVCRLGGVLKQQAGEGQAGATQSQVAHQVVTWSDPRILDAISVMNGTTTAMSSSGLRVAARMNSYAQLGVDALKKTFSATPNTRKVLVQMLNRLSLDDTTPVTHTQQLFVLVRTLAQQELITDMITRNAMVRFEATLLKLLDVENPDDVNLEAWIEEPEMESVFEFVSSLDEDGPDDEDELEGAESAGDDDDDEEDSVRVASDSDVSERHPSEEPVLAGLNLRSRLPASSAVPSRSPMKRARQERLEELTREIDELL
;
A
#
# COMPACT_ATOMS: atom_id res chain seq x y z
N MET A 1 -55.46 -26.08 41.20
CA MET A 1 -55.55 -24.72 40.69
C MET A 1 -54.86 -23.82 41.71
N PRO A 2 -53.70 -23.21 41.44
CA PRO A 2 -53.15 -22.18 42.29
C PRO A 2 -53.88 -20.88 42.00
N SER A 3 -54.33 -20.19 43.03
CA SER A 3 -55.05 -18.94 42.99
C SER A 3 -54.22 -17.85 42.25
N LYS A 4 -54.76 -17.29 41.15
CA LYS A 4 -54.27 -16.06 40.54
C LYS A 4 -54.41 -14.96 41.59
N SER A 5 -53.29 -14.60 42.25
CA SER A 5 -53.22 -13.37 43.02
C SER A 5 -53.44 -12.22 42.05
N LYS A 6 -54.54 -11.47 42.20
CA LYS A 6 -54.71 -10.21 41.46
C LYS A 6 -53.54 -9.31 41.75
N ALA A 7 -52.74 -8.95 40.73
CA ALA A 7 -51.71 -7.92 40.86
C ALA A 7 -52.43 -6.61 41.23
N GLY A 8 -52.21 -6.11 42.44
CA GLY A 8 -52.86 -4.93 42.95
C GLY A 8 -52.07 -3.65 42.72
N PRO A 9 -52.60 -2.48 43.08
CA PRO A 9 -51.92 -1.18 42.94
C PRO A 9 -50.53 -1.11 43.59
N ASP A 10 -50.18 -2.07 44.49
CA ASP A 10 -48.87 -2.23 45.10
C ASP A 10 -47.78 -2.57 44.09
N THR A 11 -48.10 -3.18 42.93
CA THR A 11 -47.11 -3.52 41.87
C THR A 11 -46.60 -2.25 41.21
N ILE A 12 -47.48 -1.28 40.92
CA ILE A 12 -47.11 -0.01 40.30
C ILE A 12 -46.29 0.86 41.27
N SER A 13 -46.65 0.84 42.54
CA SER A 13 -45.92 1.60 43.60
C SER A 13 -44.49 1.06 43.82
N SER A 14 -44.28 -0.26 43.66
CA SER A 14 -42.97 -0.91 43.76
C SER A 14 -42.00 -0.61 42.64
N LEU A 15 -42.49 -0.16 41.48
CA LEU A 15 -41.64 0.18 40.30
C LEU A 15 -40.55 1.18 40.65
N ARG A 16 -40.86 2.20 41.47
CA ARG A 16 -39.94 3.27 41.85
C ARG A 16 -38.76 2.81 42.68
N SER A 17 -38.83 1.63 43.31
CA SER A 17 -37.72 1.02 44.05
C SER A 17 -37.03 -0.07 43.26
N VAL A 18 -37.75 -0.97 42.59
CA VAL A 18 -37.21 -2.17 41.94
C VAL A 18 -36.46 -1.85 40.63
N VAL A 19 -36.98 -0.94 39.80
CA VAL A 19 -36.30 -0.59 38.55
C VAL A 19 -34.95 0.08 38.78
N PRO A 20 -34.83 1.10 39.68
CA PRO A 20 -33.53 1.68 40.02
C PRO A 20 -32.54 0.68 40.61
N GLU A 21 -32.97 -0.26 41.47
CA GLU A 21 -32.10 -1.32 42.03
C GLU A 21 -31.51 -2.22 40.93
N ILE A 22 -32.33 -2.59 39.94
CA ILE A 22 -31.85 -3.38 38.78
C ILE A 22 -30.85 -2.58 37.97
N PHE A 23 -31.09 -1.29 37.71
CA PHE A 23 -30.16 -0.41 36.99
C PHE A 23 -28.85 -0.25 37.76
N ASP A 24 -28.90 -0.06 39.06
CA ASP A 24 -27.71 0.02 39.94
C ASP A 24 -26.88 -1.27 39.95
N ALA A 25 -27.54 -2.42 39.94
CA ALA A 25 -26.84 -3.70 39.83
C ALA A 25 -26.20 -3.90 38.44
N ALA A 26 -26.89 -3.51 37.38
CA ALA A 26 -26.45 -3.70 36.02
C ALA A 26 -25.24 -2.81 35.62
N GLN A 27 -25.11 -1.60 36.22
CA GLN A 27 -23.96 -0.73 35.94
C GLN A 27 -22.65 -1.26 36.53
N ARG A 28 -22.72 -2.16 37.57
CA ARG A 28 -21.52 -2.72 38.20
C ARG A 28 -20.88 -3.83 37.32
N SER A 29 -21.68 -4.74 36.75
CA SER A 29 -21.20 -5.87 35.96
C SER A 29 -22.09 -6.19 34.75
N ALA A 30 -21.50 -6.45 33.61
CA ALA A 30 -22.22 -6.87 32.38
C ALA A 30 -22.63 -8.35 32.40
N THR A 31 -21.99 -9.19 33.22
CA THR A 31 -22.25 -10.66 33.25
C THR A 31 -23.65 -11.03 33.73
N GLY A 32 -24.30 -10.15 34.48
CA GLY A 32 -25.67 -10.33 34.98
C GLY A 32 -26.77 -9.74 34.08
N HIS A 33 -26.47 -9.08 32.96
CA HIS A 33 -27.47 -8.33 32.18
C HIS A 33 -28.64 -9.18 31.69
N ARG A 34 -28.42 -10.41 31.25
CA ARG A 34 -29.51 -11.29 30.82
C ARG A 34 -30.46 -11.64 31.99
N LYS A 35 -29.93 -11.86 33.22
CA LYS A 35 -30.72 -12.09 34.42
C LYS A 35 -31.54 -10.87 34.81
N HIS A 36 -30.95 -9.68 34.72
CA HIS A 36 -31.60 -8.41 34.95
C HIS A 36 -32.68 -8.12 33.90
N ALA A 37 -32.44 -8.43 32.62
CA ALA A 37 -33.43 -8.30 31.56
C ALA A 37 -34.64 -9.22 31.78
N VAL A 38 -34.44 -10.48 32.17
CA VAL A 38 -35.53 -11.42 32.54
C VAL A 38 -36.31 -10.92 33.76
N ALA A 39 -35.64 -10.34 34.75
CA ALA A 39 -36.33 -9.76 35.93
C ALA A 39 -37.19 -8.54 35.54
N LEU A 40 -36.66 -7.64 34.68
CA LEU A 40 -37.42 -6.51 34.12
C LEU A 40 -38.64 -6.98 33.31
N HIS A 41 -38.47 -8.02 32.45
CA HIS A 41 -39.58 -8.57 31.68
C HIS A 41 -40.66 -9.21 32.54
N SER A 42 -40.24 -9.94 33.61
CA SER A 42 -41.21 -10.48 34.63
C SER A 42 -41.96 -9.36 35.33
N LEU A 43 -41.30 -8.25 35.63
CA LEU A 43 -41.92 -7.06 36.22
C LEU A 43 -42.89 -6.39 35.24
N GLN A 44 -42.51 -6.23 34.00
CA GLN A 44 -43.33 -5.70 32.89
C GLN A 44 -44.61 -6.53 32.71
N SER A 45 -44.49 -7.87 32.65
CA SER A 45 -45.64 -8.77 32.53
C SER A 45 -46.60 -8.69 33.74
N LYS A 46 -46.08 -8.47 34.94
CA LYS A 46 -46.91 -8.23 36.13
C LYS A 46 -47.66 -6.90 36.05
N CYS A 47 -47.01 -5.86 35.51
CA CYS A 47 -47.61 -4.55 35.33
C CYS A 47 -48.71 -4.60 34.27
N HIS A 48 -48.49 -5.30 33.16
CA HIS A 48 -49.54 -5.53 32.14
C HIS A 48 -50.79 -6.17 32.74
N SER A 49 -50.63 -7.14 33.66
CA SER A 49 -51.81 -7.83 34.29
C SER A 49 -52.62 -6.95 35.22
N VAL A 50 -52.20 -5.72 35.54
CA VAL A 50 -52.96 -4.82 36.45
C VAL A 50 -54.18 -4.22 35.75
N ASP A 51 -54.02 -3.74 34.52
CA ASP A 51 -55.08 -3.14 33.71
C ASP A 51 -54.82 -3.37 32.25
N VAL A 52 -55.42 -4.42 31.71
CA VAL A 52 -55.20 -4.86 30.32
C VAL A 52 -55.94 -4.00 29.31
N GLU A 53 -57.09 -3.41 29.73
CA GLU A 53 -57.92 -2.62 28.81
C GLU A 53 -57.35 -1.22 28.54
N ASN A 54 -56.82 -0.55 29.59
CA ASN A 54 -56.31 0.82 29.46
C ASN A 54 -54.76 0.88 29.44
N LEU A 55 -54.08 -0.24 29.51
CA LEU A 55 -52.58 -0.36 29.49
C LEU A 55 -51.86 0.52 30.56
N THR A 56 -52.55 0.94 31.61
CA THR A 56 -52.03 1.88 32.61
C THR A 56 -50.78 1.33 33.30
N GLY A 57 -50.71 0.02 33.53
CA GLY A 57 -49.55 -0.65 34.11
C GLY A 57 -48.33 -0.69 33.17
N GLU A 58 -48.54 -0.90 31.89
CA GLU A 58 -47.46 -0.85 30.86
C GLU A 58 -46.92 0.58 30.76
N MET A 59 -47.80 1.58 30.67
CA MET A 59 -47.37 2.97 30.65
C MET A 59 -46.55 3.36 31.88
N ALA A 60 -46.99 2.93 33.08
CA ALA A 60 -46.26 3.20 34.32
C ALA A 60 -44.85 2.55 34.32
N PHE A 61 -44.74 1.31 33.81
CA PHE A 61 -43.45 0.62 33.66
C PHE A 61 -42.54 1.38 32.66
N THR A 62 -43.06 1.71 31.51
CA THR A 62 -42.32 2.43 30.44
C THR A 62 -41.83 3.79 30.94
N GLN A 63 -42.69 4.55 31.64
CA GLN A 63 -42.30 5.84 32.19
C GLN A 63 -41.19 5.72 33.27
N GLU A 64 -41.27 4.75 34.18
CA GLU A 64 -40.24 4.56 35.18
C GLU A 64 -38.93 4.04 34.57
N PHE A 65 -39.00 3.16 33.56
CA PHE A 65 -37.83 2.71 32.80
C PHE A 65 -37.13 3.90 32.12
N ILE A 66 -37.86 4.71 31.35
CA ILE A 66 -37.36 5.90 30.66
C ILE A 66 -36.79 6.91 31.66
N ARG A 67 -37.43 7.11 32.82
CA ARG A 67 -36.93 7.99 33.87
C ARG A 67 -35.56 7.58 34.37
N ASN A 68 -35.28 6.28 34.52
CA ASN A 68 -33.98 5.79 34.96
C ASN A 68 -32.97 5.83 33.79
N LEU A 69 -33.40 5.57 32.55
CA LEU A 69 -32.57 5.70 31.35
C LEU A 69 -32.09 7.16 31.20
N ASN A 70 -32.95 8.15 31.45
CA ASN A 70 -32.59 9.57 31.34
C ASN A 70 -31.44 10.01 32.25
N LYS A 71 -31.27 9.36 33.38
CA LYS A 71 -30.12 9.62 34.27
C LYS A 71 -28.80 9.25 33.60
N VAL A 72 -28.84 8.26 32.70
CA VAL A 72 -27.69 7.76 31.96
C VAL A 72 -27.45 8.54 30.68
N LEU A 73 -28.53 8.87 29.94
CA LEU A 73 -28.45 9.63 28.68
C LEU A 73 -27.78 11.00 28.87
N GLY A 74 -28.04 11.66 30.04
CA GLY A 74 -27.53 12.99 30.34
C GLY A 74 -26.07 13.06 30.78
N ILE A 75 -25.36 11.95 31.00
CA ILE A 75 -23.94 11.94 31.42
C ILE A 75 -23.05 12.45 30.29
N LYS A 76 -22.35 13.59 30.52
CA LYS A 76 -21.54 14.26 29.49
C LYS A 76 -20.27 13.54 29.09
N LYS A 77 -19.68 12.74 29.96
CA LYS A 77 -18.45 11.97 29.70
C LYS A 77 -18.77 10.54 29.28
N ARG A 78 -17.83 9.91 28.55
CA ARG A 78 -17.89 8.48 28.27
C ARG A 78 -17.52 7.72 29.54
N GLU A 79 -18.49 7.02 30.10
CA GLU A 79 -18.29 6.24 31.33
C GLU A 79 -18.69 4.77 31.12
N PRO A 80 -17.85 3.81 31.54
CA PRO A 80 -18.13 2.39 31.38
C PRO A 80 -19.43 1.93 32.07
N SER A 81 -19.84 2.59 33.16
CA SER A 81 -21.09 2.34 33.86
C SER A 81 -22.31 2.68 33.00
N ALA A 82 -22.26 3.81 32.29
CA ALA A 82 -23.28 4.22 31.35
C ALA A 82 -23.37 3.26 30.13
N ASP A 83 -22.22 2.86 29.56
CA ASP A 83 -22.16 1.92 28.43
C ASP A 83 -22.74 0.54 28.81
N LYS A 84 -22.60 0.10 30.06
CA LYS A 84 -23.24 -1.13 30.57
C LYS A 84 -24.76 -1.00 30.61
N ILE A 85 -25.31 0.15 31.03
CA ILE A 85 -26.75 0.34 31.00
C ILE A 85 -27.31 0.38 29.58
N VAL A 86 -26.62 1.05 28.65
CA VAL A 86 -26.98 1.03 27.22
C VAL A 86 -27.07 -0.42 26.70
N LYS A 87 -26.09 -1.27 27.05
CA LYS A 87 -26.13 -2.70 26.72
C LYS A 87 -27.28 -3.44 27.41
N LEU A 88 -27.61 -3.11 28.69
CA LEU A 88 -28.75 -3.70 29.36
C LEU A 88 -30.06 -3.42 28.63
N VAL A 89 -30.26 -2.18 28.14
CA VAL A 89 -31.48 -1.80 27.39
C VAL A 89 -31.63 -2.64 26.13
N ALA A 90 -30.58 -2.77 25.35
CA ALA A 90 -30.58 -3.60 24.15
C ALA A 90 -30.88 -5.08 24.46
N ILE A 91 -30.25 -5.64 25.50
CA ILE A 91 -30.47 -7.01 25.95
C ILE A 91 -31.91 -7.19 26.48
N PHE A 92 -32.49 -6.18 27.09
CA PHE A 92 -33.87 -6.24 27.57
C PHE A 92 -34.87 -6.38 26.38
N VAL A 93 -34.71 -5.57 25.35
CA VAL A 93 -35.51 -5.69 24.12
C VAL A 93 -35.32 -7.07 23.47
N GLN A 94 -34.08 -7.55 23.34
CA GLN A 94 -33.76 -8.86 22.77
C GLN A 94 -34.42 -10.01 23.57
N VAL A 95 -34.27 -10.01 24.90
CA VAL A 95 -34.86 -11.05 25.79
C VAL A 95 -36.38 -11.05 25.72
N GLY A 96 -37.00 -9.88 25.61
CA GLY A 96 -38.44 -9.75 25.42
C GLY A 96 -38.90 -10.47 24.16
N HIS A 97 -38.23 -10.20 23.03
CA HIS A 97 -38.51 -10.87 21.75
C HIS A 97 -38.29 -12.38 21.81
N GLU A 98 -37.22 -12.84 22.46
CA GLU A 98 -36.97 -14.28 22.61
C GLU A 98 -38.07 -14.98 23.44
N ILE A 99 -38.62 -14.28 24.44
CA ILE A 99 -39.71 -14.81 25.24
C ILE A 99 -41.02 -14.89 24.45
N ASP A 100 -41.34 -13.82 23.70
CA ASP A 100 -42.53 -13.75 22.83
C ASP A 100 -42.45 -14.80 21.73
N ALA A 101 -41.31 -14.98 21.06
CA ALA A 101 -41.10 -16.01 20.07
C ALA A 101 -41.28 -17.44 20.63
N LYS A 102 -40.80 -17.70 21.84
CA LYS A 102 -41.03 -18.99 22.54
C LYS A 102 -42.49 -19.22 22.90
N ALA A 103 -43.16 -18.16 23.33
CA ALA A 103 -44.60 -18.23 23.65
C ALA A 103 -45.42 -18.51 22.35
N LYS A 104 -45.08 -17.85 21.23
CA LYS A 104 -45.69 -18.09 19.93
C LYS A 104 -45.47 -19.53 19.44
N ALA A 105 -44.24 -20.02 19.51
CA ALA A 105 -43.91 -21.40 19.16
C ALA A 105 -44.63 -22.46 20.06
N GLN A 106 -44.85 -22.17 21.35
CA GLN A 106 -45.61 -23.05 22.22
C GLN A 106 -47.10 -23.06 21.90
N ARG A 107 -47.69 -21.90 21.54
CA ARG A 107 -49.09 -21.80 21.12
C ARG A 107 -49.33 -22.57 19.81
N GLN A 108 -48.42 -22.47 18.84
CA GLN A 108 -48.46 -23.21 17.57
C GLN A 108 -48.39 -24.73 17.82
N LYS A 109 -47.48 -25.19 18.71
CA LYS A 109 -47.40 -26.61 19.11
C LYS A 109 -48.66 -27.11 19.83
N HIS A 110 -49.33 -26.24 20.59
CA HIS A 110 -50.60 -26.58 21.21
C HIS A 110 -51.76 -26.62 20.18
N LYS A 111 -51.85 -25.66 19.24
CA LYS A 111 -52.83 -25.70 18.13
C LYS A 111 -52.64 -26.97 17.31
N GLN A 112 -51.39 -27.40 17.02
CA GLN A 112 -51.11 -28.68 16.29
C GLN A 112 -51.45 -29.94 17.09
N LYS A 113 -51.47 -29.91 18.44
CA LYS A 113 -51.83 -31.05 19.28
C LYS A 113 -53.31 -31.13 19.62
N SER A 114 -54.08 -30.04 19.48
CA SER A 114 -55.51 -30.01 19.72
C SER A 114 -56.40 -30.16 18.47
N GLY A 115 -55.78 -30.39 17.30
CA GLY A 115 -56.46 -30.64 16.04
C GLY A 115 -56.89 -32.11 15.88
N ASP A 116 -57.84 -32.53 16.68
CA ASP A 116 -58.70 -33.66 16.40
C ASP A 116 -60.05 -33.17 15.88
N ALA A 117 -60.36 -33.58 14.64
CA ALA A 117 -61.59 -33.76 13.99
C ALA A 117 -62.81 -32.83 14.36
N ASP A 118 -63.22 -32.12 13.37
CA ASP A 118 -64.51 -31.53 13.08
C ASP A 118 -64.53 -30.00 12.84
N ASP A 119 -63.82 -29.52 11.84
CA ASP A 119 -64.26 -28.34 11.08
C ASP A 119 -63.49 -28.24 9.73
N VAL A 120 -64.13 -28.82 8.68
CA VAL A 120 -63.56 -28.90 7.32
C VAL A 120 -63.87 -27.61 6.49
N PHE A 121 -64.40 -26.55 7.08
CA PHE A 121 -64.87 -25.37 6.38
C PHE A 121 -64.39 -24.05 7.00
N ALA A 122 -63.28 -23.97 7.72
CA ALA A 122 -62.72 -22.69 8.09
C ALA A 122 -61.58 -22.36 7.11
N ASP A 123 -61.68 -21.18 6.48
CA ASP A 123 -60.68 -20.65 5.53
C ASP A 123 -59.35 -20.39 6.30
N PRO A 124 -58.28 -21.11 5.97
CA PRO A 124 -57.03 -20.98 6.75
C PRO A 124 -56.29 -19.64 6.55
N ALA A 125 -56.83 -18.78 5.69
CA ALA A 125 -56.18 -17.49 5.37
C ALA A 125 -56.70 -16.29 6.17
N ALA A 126 -57.82 -16.42 6.89
CA ALA A 126 -58.47 -15.27 7.54
C ALA A 126 -58.06 -15.02 9.01
N ASP A 127 -57.41 -15.96 9.68
CA ASP A 127 -57.11 -15.91 11.12
C ASP A 127 -55.63 -15.63 11.45
N ASP A 128 -54.72 -15.61 10.46
CA ASP A 128 -53.28 -15.43 10.70
C ASP A 128 -52.81 -13.95 10.65
N ASP A 129 -53.60 -13.04 10.05
CA ASP A 129 -53.16 -11.67 9.82
C ASP A 129 -53.44 -10.69 10.97
N GLU A 130 -54.32 -11.01 11.93
CA GLU A 130 -54.70 -10.06 13.00
C GLU A 130 -53.87 -10.15 14.29
N GLU A 131 -53.01 -11.15 14.52
CA GLU A 131 -52.24 -11.31 15.78
C GLU A 131 -50.71 -11.07 15.66
N GLU A 132 -50.17 -10.63 14.51
CA GLU A 132 -48.72 -10.57 14.31
C GLU A 132 -47.98 -9.40 15.00
N GLY A 133 -48.65 -8.33 15.37
CA GLY A 133 -48.01 -7.06 15.73
C GLY A 133 -48.03 -6.65 17.21
N ASP A 134 -48.97 -7.08 18.00
CA ASP A 134 -49.30 -6.38 19.27
C ASP A 134 -48.91 -7.12 20.55
N THR A 135 -47.61 -7.33 20.81
CA THR A 135 -47.12 -7.86 22.06
C THR A 135 -46.75 -6.75 23.06
N VAL A 136 -46.70 -7.08 24.37
CA VAL A 136 -46.22 -6.15 25.43
C VAL A 136 -44.81 -5.65 25.14
N THR A 137 -43.97 -6.51 24.52
CA THR A 137 -42.59 -6.18 24.17
C THR A 137 -42.54 -5.26 22.95
N SER A 138 -43.38 -5.50 21.93
CA SER A 138 -43.42 -4.63 20.72
C SER A 138 -43.89 -3.22 21.07
N ARG A 139 -44.96 -3.07 21.83
CA ARG A 139 -45.46 -1.75 22.31
C ARG A 139 -44.42 -1.00 23.18
N PHE A 140 -43.70 -1.71 24.03
CA PHE A 140 -42.61 -1.11 24.79
C PHE A 140 -41.47 -0.67 23.87
N ALA A 141 -41.03 -1.51 22.95
CA ALA A 141 -39.95 -1.23 22.03
C ALA A 141 -40.29 -0.01 21.14
N GLU A 142 -41.52 0.05 20.61
CA GLU A 142 -42.03 1.17 19.86
C GLU A 142 -42.02 2.49 20.69
N SER A 143 -42.57 2.45 21.91
CA SER A 143 -42.54 3.59 22.80
C SER A 143 -41.13 4.07 23.17
N LEU A 144 -40.21 3.13 23.35
CA LEU A 144 -38.80 3.41 23.62
C LEU A 144 -38.14 4.07 22.40
N ILE A 145 -38.34 3.54 21.18
CA ILE A 145 -37.76 4.10 19.94
C ILE A 145 -38.31 5.51 19.69
N LYS A 146 -39.64 5.71 19.77
CA LYS A 146 -40.26 7.06 19.62
C LYS A 146 -39.65 8.05 20.63
N TYR A 147 -39.37 7.61 21.85
CA TYR A 147 -38.71 8.46 22.84
C TYR A 147 -37.25 8.77 22.45
N LEU A 148 -36.47 7.77 22.05
CA LEU A 148 -35.06 7.92 21.67
C LEU A 148 -34.86 8.81 20.44
N LEU A 149 -35.80 8.78 19.48
CA LEU A 149 -35.76 9.64 18.28
C LEU A 149 -35.84 11.13 18.64
N GLN A 150 -36.50 11.51 19.76
CA GLN A 150 -36.46 12.88 20.26
C GLN A 150 -35.07 13.28 20.74
N GLY A 151 -34.31 12.32 21.28
CA GLY A 151 -32.93 12.51 21.74
C GLY A 151 -31.92 12.74 20.61
N PHE A 152 -32.24 12.39 19.37
CA PHE A 152 -31.37 12.62 18.21
C PHE A 152 -31.09 14.10 17.92
N GLN A 153 -31.97 14.99 18.35
CA GLN A 153 -31.83 16.44 18.17
C GLN A 153 -31.25 17.14 19.42
N ALA A 154 -30.82 16.35 20.42
CA ALA A 154 -30.27 16.92 21.65
C ALA A 154 -29.00 17.74 21.36
N LYS A 155 -28.85 18.91 21.99
CA LYS A 155 -27.63 19.74 21.90
C LYS A 155 -26.39 19.01 22.40
N GLU A 156 -26.54 18.20 23.45
CA GLU A 156 -25.45 17.43 24.04
C GLU A 156 -25.07 16.22 23.18
N LYS A 157 -23.82 16.17 22.73
CA LYS A 157 -23.33 15.10 21.85
C LYS A 157 -23.48 13.70 22.44
N MET A 158 -23.18 13.53 23.74
CA MET A 158 -23.25 12.21 24.38
C MET A 158 -24.67 11.67 24.47
N THR A 159 -25.67 12.54 24.58
CA THR A 159 -27.06 12.14 24.50
C THR A 159 -27.39 11.60 23.13
N ARG A 160 -27.00 12.31 22.05
CA ARG A 160 -27.19 11.85 20.67
C ARG A 160 -26.51 10.51 20.41
N VAL A 161 -25.22 10.38 20.85
CA VAL A 161 -24.45 9.12 20.70
C VAL A 161 -25.19 7.95 21.35
N ARG A 162 -25.64 8.10 22.62
CA ARG A 162 -26.30 7.01 23.34
C ARG A 162 -27.66 6.66 22.78
N CYS A 163 -28.42 7.65 22.35
CA CYS A 163 -29.71 7.40 21.69
C CYS A 163 -29.49 6.61 20.39
N CYS A 164 -28.58 7.05 19.51
CA CYS A 164 -28.25 6.32 18.29
C CYS A 164 -27.69 4.92 18.59
N GLN A 165 -26.86 4.78 19.61
CA GLN A 165 -26.29 3.49 20.02
C GLN A 165 -27.36 2.50 20.49
N ILE A 166 -28.30 2.94 21.32
CA ILE A 166 -29.42 2.09 21.77
C ILE A 166 -30.29 1.67 20.60
N VAL A 167 -30.63 2.60 19.71
CA VAL A 167 -31.39 2.30 18.47
C VAL A 167 -30.61 1.28 17.63
N ALA A 168 -29.33 1.52 17.33
CA ALA A 168 -28.51 0.61 16.54
C ALA A 168 -28.44 -0.81 17.12
N MET A 169 -28.41 -0.95 18.44
CA MET A 169 -28.39 -2.25 19.11
C MET A 169 -29.77 -2.91 19.21
N SER A 170 -30.86 -2.18 19.10
CA SER A 170 -32.22 -2.66 19.29
C SER A 170 -32.96 -2.94 18.01
N VAL A 171 -32.59 -2.26 16.89
CA VAL A 171 -33.30 -2.34 15.59
C VAL A 171 -33.51 -3.78 15.11
N THR A 172 -32.54 -4.65 15.27
CA THR A 172 -32.63 -6.07 14.85
C THR A 172 -33.68 -6.88 15.62
N ASN A 173 -34.09 -6.38 16.79
CA ASN A 173 -34.99 -7.07 17.71
C ASN A 173 -36.33 -6.30 17.93
N LEU A 174 -36.72 -5.44 16.97
CA LEU A 174 -37.95 -4.67 17.11
C LEU A 174 -39.21 -5.47 16.74
N GLY A 175 -39.05 -6.57 16.00
CA GLY A 175 -40.19 -7.31 15.42
C GLY A 175 -40.87 -6.52 14.31
N ALA A 176 -42.15 -6.80 14.06
CA ALA A 176 -42.97 -6.00 13.17
C ALA A 176 -43.22 -4.62 13.82
N ILE A 177 -42.79 -3.57 13.15
CA ILE A 177 -43.00 -2.17 13.54
C ILE A 177 -44.01 -1.51 12.59
N ASP A 178 -44.72 -0.51 13.12
CA ASP A 178 -45.63 0.29 12.32
C ASP A 178 -44.88 1.01 11.19
N GLU A 179 -45.48 1.03 10.02
CA GLU A 179 -44.93 1.63 8.81
C GLU A 179 -44.56 3.11 9.01
N GLU A 180 -45.38 3.88 9.74
CA GLU A 180 -45.10 5.28 10.04
C GLU A 180 -43.80 5.40 10.88
N LEU A 181 -43.62 4.54 11.90
CA LEU A 181 -42.43 4.55 12.70
C LEU A 181 -41.18 4.09 11.91
N TYR A 182 -41.36 3.16 10.97
CA TYR A 182 -40.29 2.70 10.09
C TYR A 182 -39.76 3.86 9.22
N PHE A 183 -40.63 4.59 8.55
CA PHE A 183 -40.22 5.76 7.76
C PHE A 183 -39.65 6.91 8.60
N GLU A 184 -40.23 7.16 9.79
CA GLU A 184 -39.67 8.16 10.70
C GLU A 184 -38.27 7.79 11.14
N LEU A 185 -38.04 6.52 11.44
CA LEU A 185 -36.73 5.98 11.87
C LEU A 185 -35.69 6.16 10.75
N ILE A 186 -35.99 5.77 9.50
CA ILE A 186 -35.10 5.95 8.34
C ILE A 186 -34.78 7.44 8.17
N ARG A 187 -35.77 8.29 8.11
CA ARG A 187 -35.58 9.74 7.95
C ARG A 187 -34.67 10.33 9.01
N LYS A 188 -34.89 10.00 10.28
CA LYS A 188 -34.11 10.51 11.40
C LYS A 188 -32.68 9.94 11.43
N LEU A 189 -32.47 8.70 11.03
CA LEU A 189 -31.15 8.11 10.91
C LEU A 189 -30.38 8.72 9.75
N THR A 190 -31.04 8.99 8.62
CA THR A 190 -30.46 9.68 7.45
C THR A 190 -30.02 11.10 7.80
N GLU A 191 -30.75 11.81 8.69
CA GLU A 191 -30.25 13.08 9.23
C GLU A 191 -28.98 12.90 10.08
N ARG A 192 -28.86 11.82 10.85
CA ARG A 192 -27.73 11.57 11.79
C ARG A 192 -26.49 11.01 11.13
N ILE A 193 -26.56 10.40 9.96
CA ILE A 193 -25.37 10.02 9.21
C ILE A 193 -24.57 11.24 8.70
N ARG A 194 -25.16 12.44 8.76
CA ARG A 194 -24.49 13.72 8.45
C ARG A 194 -24.13 14.53 9.70
N ASP A 195 -24.15 13.92 10.88
CA ASP A 195 -23.79 14.61 12.15
C ASP A 195 -22.28 14.97 12.15
N LYS A 196 -21.93 16.08 12.77
CA LYS A 196 -20.53 16.53 12.94
C LYS A 196 -19.65 15.47 13.63
N GLU A 197 -20.21 14.72 14.56
CA GLU A 197 -19.50 13.74 15.36
C GLU A 197 -19.47 12.36 14.70
N ALA A 198 -18.27 11.84 14.41
CA ALA A 198 -18.07 10.53 13.79
C ALA A 198 -18.73 9.38 14.58
N SER A 199 -18.70 9.42 15.91
CA SER A 199 -19.32 8.39 16.76
C SER A 199 -20.84 8.31 16.60
N ILE A 200 -21.50 9.41 16.29
CA ILE A 200 -22.95 9.43 15.99
C ILE A 200 -23.18 8.81 14.62
N ARG A 201 -22.40 9.24 13.60
CA ARG A 201 -22.48 8.70 12.26
C ARG A 201 -22.25 7.17 12.23
N VAL A 202 -21.30 6.65 13.02
CA VAL A 202 -21.05 5.20 13.17
C VAL A 202 -22.32 4.47 13.63
N HIS A 203 -22.97 4.92 14.71
CA HIS A 203 -24.15 4.25 15.22
C HIS A 203 -25.39 4.42 14.33
N ALA A 204 -25.53 5.59 13.70
CA ALA A 204 -26.60 5.84 12.72
C ALA A 204 -26.43 4.93 11.50
N ALA A 205 -25.22 4.80 10.97
CA ALA A 205 -24.92 3.92 9.84
C ALA A 205 -25.17 2.44 10.17
N ILE A 206 -24.78 1.96 11.38
CA ILE A 206 -25.08 0.60 11.82
C ILE A 206 -26.59 0.36 11.92
N ALA A 207 -27.37 1.33 12.46
CA ALA A 207 -28.80 1.21 12.54
C ALA A 207 -29.45 1.19 11.14
N LEU A 208 -29.02 2.08 10.28
CA LEU A 208 -29.55 2.22 8.92
C LEU A 208 -29.24 0.96 8.08
N ALA A 209 -28.04 0.40 8.21
CA ALA A 209 -27.64 -0.83 7.52
C ALA A 209 -28.50 -2.05 7.90
N ARG A 210 -29.16 -2.03 9.05
CA ARG A 210 -30.08 -3.09 9.49
C ARG A 210 -31.52 -2.89 9.02
N LEU A 211 -31.82 -1.74 8.43
CA LEU A 211 -33.10 -1.40 7.84
C LEU A 211 -33.08 -1.52 6.31
N GLN A 212 -32.01 -2.04 5.73
CA GLN A 212 -31.96 -2.35 4.29
C GLN A 212 -33.02 -3.39 3.97
N SER A 213 -33.82 -3.14 2.92
CA SER A 213 -34.80 -4.09 2.40
C SER A 213 -34.18 -4.84 1.22
N SER A 214 -34.33 -6.15 1.21
CA SER A 214 -33.79 -7.04 0.16
C SER A 214 -34.69 -7.08 -1.09
N ASP A 215 -35.89 -6.51 -1.05
CA ASP A 215 -36.96 -6.79 -2.03
C ASP A 215 -36.99 -5.84 -3.24
N ASP A 216 -36.29 -4.72 -3.20
CA ASP A 216 -36.33 -3.75 -4.29
C ASP A 216 -35.06 -3.82 -5.12
N GLY A 217 -35.16 -4.30 -6.35
CA GLY A 217 -34.10 -4.26 -7.36
C GLY A 217 -33.71 -2.84 -7.82
N GLU A 218 -34.29 -1.81 -7.21
CA GLU A 218 -33.92 -0.40 -7.35
C GLU A 218 -33.08 0.04 -6.15
N ALA A 219 -32.03 0.80 -6.41
CA ALA A 219 -31.15 1.34 -5.38
C ALA A 219 -31.95 2.11 -4.34
N SER A 220 -32.23 1.49 -3.20
CA SER A 220 -32.89 2.15 -2.07
C SER A 220 -32.08 3.39 -1.66
N GLU A 221 -32.74 4.51 -1.38
CA GLU A 221 -32.09 5.73 -0.82
C GLU A 221 -31.17 5.41 0.37
N VAL A 222 -31.53 4.38 1.14
CA VAL A 222 -30.74 3.88 2.27
C VAL A 222 -29.40 3.29 1.78
N ASN A 223 -29.43 2.49 0.70
CA ASN A 223 -28.22 1.89 0.14
C ASN A 223 -27.31 2.96 -0.46
N GLU A 224 -27.83 3.92 -1.19
CA GLU A 224 -27.07 5.04 -1.74
C GLU A 224 -26.40 5.86 -0.63
N ALA A 225 -27.12 6.18 0.44
CA ALA A 225 -26.60 6.92 1.57
C ALA A 225 -25.48 6.13 2.32
N LEU A 226 -25.61 4.81 2.43
CA LEU A 226 -24.59 3.97 3.03
C LEU A 226 -23.35 3.84 2.13
N LEU A 227 -23.54 3.73 0.81
CA LEU A 227 -22.44 3.68 -0.15
C LEU A 227 -21.66 5.00 -0.16
N ASP A 228 -22.36 6.14 -0.13
CA ASP A 228 -21.72 7.45 -0.02
C ASP A 228 -20.86 7.56 1.25
N LEU A 229 -21.38 7.15 2.40
CA LEU A 229 -20.61 7.12 3.66
C LEU A 229 -19.38 6.18 3.58
N MET A 230 -19.53 5.03 2.94
CA MET A 230 -18.43 4.06 2.82
C MET A 230 -17.30 4.59 1.93
N GLN A 231 -17.64 5.39 0.91
CA GLN A 231 -16.66 5.96 -0.02
C GLN A 231 -16.05 7.26 0.51
N ASN A 232 -16.89 8.18 1.01
CA ASN A 232 -16.53 9.59 1.15
C ASN A 232 -16.38 10.09 2.61
N ASP A 233 -16.83 9.31 3.63
CA ASP A 233 -16.72 9.80 5.02
C ASP A 233 -15.24 9.97 5.44
N PRO A 234 -14.86 11.12 6.01
CA PRO A 234 -13.49 11.38 6.44
C PRO A 234 -13.03 10.45 7.57
N SER A 235 -13.95 9.91 8.38
CA SER A 235 -13.62 9.01 9.48
C SER A 235 -13.52 7.56 9.02
N ALA A 236 -12.35 6.95 9.19
CA ALA A 236 -12.13 5.53 8.95
C ALA A 236 -13.08 4.61 9.76
N GLU A 237 -13.48 5.04 10.96
CA GLU A 237 -14.42 4.28 11.80
C GLU A 237 -15.82 4.21 11.20
N VAL A 238 -16.29 5.30 10.57
CA VAL A 238 -17.58 5.34 9.89
C VAL A 238 -17.54 4.43 8.66
N ARG A 239 -16.53 4.57 7.79
CA ARG A 239 -16.35 3.72 6.61
C ARG A 239 -16.31 2.23 6.99
N ARG A 240 -15.61 1.89 8.08
CA ARG A 240 -15.55 0.53 8.62
C ARG A 240 -16.89 0.03 9.15
N ALA A 241 -17.65 0.89 9.84
CA ALA A 241 -18.95 0.53 10.35
C ALA A 241 -19.92 0.16 9.21
N VAL A 242 -19.90 0.92 8.12
CA VAL A 242 -20.69 0.60 6.93
C VAL A 242 -20.19 -0.68 6.27
N LEU A 243 -18.88 -0.80 6.00
CA LEU A 243 -18.27 -1.96 5.38
C LEU A 243 -18.66 -3.29 6.05
N LEU A 244 -18.72 -3.29 7.39
CA LEU A 244 -19.05 -4.50 8.17
C LEU A 244 -20.55 -4.81 8.22
N ASN A 245 -21.42 -3.82 8.04
CA ASN A 245 -22.86 -3.98 8.25
C ASN A 245 -23.71 -3.85 6.96
N ILE A 246 -23.18 -3.28 5.88
CA ILE A 246 -23.88 -3.21 4.60
C ILE A 246 -24.17 -4.61 4.06
N GLU A 247 -25.32 -4.80 3.43
CA GLU A 247 -25.66 -6.04 2.75
C GLU A 247 -24.73 -6.27 1.54
N LYS A 248 -24.25 -7.52 1.40
CA LYS A 248 -23.31 -7.91 0.34
C LYS A 248 -24.10 -8.54 -0.80
N ASN A 249 -24.40 -7.76 -1.81
CA ASN A 249 -25.09 -8.16 -3.02
C ASN A 249 -24.33 -7.65 -4.27
N ALA A 250 -24.79 -7.99 -5.45
CA ALA A 250 -24.12 -7.63 -6.70
C ALA A 250 -23.94 -6.12 -6.88
N SER A 251 -24.86 -5.31 -6.34
CA SER A 251 -24.80 -3.83 -6.46
C SER A 251 -23.80 -3.20 -5.47
N THR A 252 -23.62 -3.78 -4.28
CA THR A 252 -22.74 -3.23 -3.23
C THR A 252 -21.32 -3.79 -3.29
N LEU A 253 -21.14 -4.98 -3.88
CA LEU A 253 -19.86 -5.71 -3.90
C LEU A 253 -18.70 -4.91 -4.54
N PRO A 254 -18.85 -4.20 -5.66
CA PRO A 254 -17.77 -3.41 -6.24
C PRO A 254 -17.22 -2.35 -5.28
N PHE A 255 -18.11 -1.64 -4.58
CA PHE A 255 -17.74 -0.62 -3.60
C PHE A 255 -17.06 -1.20 -2.35
N VAL A 256 -17.47 -2.41 -1.95
CA VAL A 256 -16.81 -3.15 -0.87
C VAL A 256 -15.39 -3.56 -1.26
N LEU A 257 -15.18 -4.00 -2.51
CA LEU A 257 -13.87 -4.36 -3.05
C LEU A 257 -12.92 -3.15 -3.11
N GLU A 258 -13.43 -1.96 -3.45
CA GLU A 258 -12.64 -0.72 -3.43
C GLU A 258 -12.03 -0.43 -2.05
N ARG A 259 -12.65 -0.86 -0.96
CA ARG A 259 -12.11 -0.69 0.41
C ARG A 259 -10.86 -1.51 0.67
N ALA A 260 -10.50 -2.45 -0.19
CA ALA A 260 -9.18 -3.07 -0.18
C ALA A 260 -8.03 -2.06 -0.42
N ARG A 261 -8.35 -0.88 -0.96
CA ARG A 261 -7.43 0.25 -1.17
C ARG A 261 -7.73 1.44 -0.26
N ASP A 262 -8.49 1.26 0.82
CA ASP A 262 -8.78 2.33 1.78
C ASP A 262 -7.49 2.93 2.35
N VAL A 263 -7.50 4.23 2.68
CA VAL A 263 -6.37 4.92 3.31
C VAL A 263 -5.99 4.27 4.65
N ASP A 264 -6.99 3.84 5.45
CA ASP A 264 -6.80 3.20 6.74
C ASP A 264 -6.48 1.70 6.61
N ALA A 265 -5.33 1.27 7.14
CA ALA A 265 -4.89 -0.13 7.11
C ALA A 265 -5.86 -1.08 7.83
N THR A 266 -6.56 -0.62 8.87
CA THR A 266 -7.54 -1.44 9.59
C THR A 266 -8.75 -1.73 8.72
N ASN A 267 -9.19 -0.76 7.92
CA ASN A 267 -10.27 -0.95 6.96
C ASN A 267 -9.87 -1.95 5.88
N ARG A 268 -8.68 -1.77 5.27
CA ARG A 268 -8.14 -2.74 4.30
C ARG A 268 -8.08 -4.14 4.89
N LYS A 269 -7.54 -4.30 6.10
CA LYS A 269 -7.50 -5.59 6.81
C LYS A 269 -8.89 -6.17 7.05
N CYS A 270 -9.89 -5.35 7.40
CA CYS A 270 -11.26 -5.80 7.62
C CYS A 270 -11.90 -6.41 6.36
N VAL A 271 -11.57 -5.89 5.16
CA VAL A 271 -12.03 -6.48 3.90
C VAL A 271 -11.64 -7.96 3.82
N PHE A 272 -10.37 -8.28 4.05
CA PHE A 272 -9.87 -9.66 3.95
C PHE A 272 -10.38 -10.55 5.09
N VAL A 273 -10.27 -10.10 6.36
CA VAL A 273 -10.55 -10.96 7.53
C VAL A 273 -12.03 -11.17 7.78
N LYS A 274 -12.89 -10.18 7.49
CA LYS A 274 -14.29 -10.20 7.89
C LYS A 274 -15.26 -10.29 6.74
N VAL A 275 -14.96 -9.63 5.63
CA VAL A 275 -15.91 -9.57 4.51
C VAL A 275 -15.62 -10.65 3.50
N MET A 276 -14.44 -10.63 2.88
CA MET A 276 -14.09 -11.56 1.81
C MET A 276 -13.83 -12.99 2.31
N ALA A 277 -13.40 -13.16 3.56
CA ALA A 277 -13.30 -14.48 4.18
C ALA A 277 -14.67 -15.19 4.35
N ALA A 278 -15.78 -14.46 4.35
CA ALA A 278 -17.13 -15.00 4.46
C ALA A 278 -17.82 -15.19 3.09
N ILE A 279 -17.22 -14.67 2.02
CA ILE A 279 -17.76 -14.74 0.66
C ILE A 279 -17.03 -15.83 -0.12
N ASP A 280 -17.78 -16.73 -0.76
CA ASP A 280 -17.21 -17.74 -1.66
C ASP A 280 -16.59 -17.01 -2.87
N TYR A 281 -15.32 -17.29 -3.17
CA TYR A 281 -14.60 -16.69 -4.29
C TYR A 281 -15.29 -16.90 -5.65
N ARG A 282 -16.12 -17.96 -5.79
CA ARG A 282 -16.87 -18.24 -7.01
C ARG A 282 -17.93 -17.19 -7.33
N LEU A 283 -18.33 -16.40 -6.32
CA LEU A 283 -19.27 -15.28 -6.49
C LEU A 283 -18.58 -14.02 -7.04
N LEU A 284 -17.25 -14.00 -7.06
CA LEU A 284 -16.45 -12.91 -7.60
C LEU A 284 -16.08 -13.21 -9.06
N SER A 285 -16.05 -12.19 -9.92
CA SER A 285 -15.44 -12.31 -11.24
C SER A 285 -13.94 -12.60 -11.14
N ILE A 286 -13.33 -13.16 -12.18
CA ILE A 286 -11.88 -13.40 -12.24
C ILE A 286 -11.13 -12.09 -12.00
N GLU A 287 -11.56 -11.03 -12.67
CA GLU A 287 -10.95 -9.70 -12.56
C GLU A 287 -11.04 -9.12 -11.15
N ASP A 288 -12.18 -9.29 -10.45
CA ASP A 288 -12.34 -8.81 -9.08
C ASP A 288 -11.50 -9.62 -8.08
N ARG A 289 -11.39 -10.95 -8.28
CA ARG A 289 -10.49 -11.81 -7.49
C ARG A 289 -9.04 -11.34 -7.63
N GLU A 290 -8.61 -11.10 -8.86
CA GLU A 290 -7.26 -10.65 -9.13
C GLU A 290 -6.98 -9.27 -8.54
N ARG A 291 -7.86 -8.28 -8.77
CA ARG A 291 -7.73 -6.94 -8.16
C ARG A 291 -7.63 -7.01 -6.64
N LEU A 292 -8.45 -7.85 -6.01
CA LEU A 292 -8.43 -8.05 -4.56
C LEU A 292 -7.10 -8.65 -4.09
N LEU A 293 -6.62 -9.70 -4.76
CA LEU A 293 -5.37 -10.37 -4.41
C LEU A 293 -4.15 -9.47 -4.64
N VAL A 294 -4.10 -8.75 -5.77
CA VAL A 294 -3.04 -7.78 -6.05
C VAL A 294 -3.00 -6.69 -4.97
N ALA A 295 -4.17 -6.15 -4.57
CA ALA A 295 -4.25 -5.14 -3.53
C ALA A 295 -3.78 -5.67 -2.17
N GLY A 296 -4.13 -6.94 -1.83
CA GLY A 296 -3.77 -7.53 -0.55
C GLY A 296 -2.31 -7.97 -0.44
N ILE A 297 -1.79 -8.66 -1.48
CA ILE A 297 -0.43 -9.23 -1.43
C ILE A 297 0.66 -8.16 -1.58
N ASN A 298 0.37 -7.09 -2.30
CA ASN A 298 1.31 -5.98 -2.49
C ASN A 298 1.10 -4.84 -1.48
N ASP A 299 0.19 -4.96 -0.50
CA ASP A 299 -0.06 -3.90 0.48
C ASP A 299 1.22 -3.53 1.25
N ARG A 300 1.35 -2.26 1.60
CA ARG A 300 2.47 -1.76 2.42
C ARG A 300 2.43 -2.26 3.87
N ASP A 301 1.23 -2.56 4.42
CA ASP A 301 1.06 -3.06 5.79
C ASP A 301 1.17 -4.58 5.85
N SER A 302 2.10 -5.09 6.66
CA SER A 302 2.34 -6.52 6.84
C SER A 302 1.13 -7.26 7.46
N GLY A 303 0.30 -6.55 8.23
CA GLY A 303 -0.92 -7.10 8.81
C GLY A 303 -2.02 -7.30 7.77
N VAL A 304 -2.07 -6.45 6.73
CA VAL A 304 -2.99 -6.61 5.58
C VAL A 304 -2.52 -7.76 4.69
N LYS A 305 -1.22 -7.84 4.37
CA LYS A 305 -0.66 -8.99 3.62
C LYS A 305 -1.00 -10.31 4.27
N ARG A 306 -0.73 -10.44 5.58
CA ARG A 306 -1.06 -11.65 6.36
C ARG A 306 -2.56 -11.95 6.37
N ALA A 307 -3.41 -10.91 6.39
CA ALA A 307 -4.86 -11.08 6.35
C ALA A 307 -5.34 -11.61 4.99
N CYS A 308 -4.74 -11.15 3.89
CA CYS A 308 -4.99 -11.65 2.54
C CYS A 308 -4.59 -13.14 2.42
N VAL A 309 -3.36 -13.47 2.79
CA VAL A 309 -2.86 -14.86 2.77
C VAL A 309 -3.72 -15.77 3.64
N ARG A 310 -4.13 -15.30 4.81
CA ARG A 310 -5.02 -16.04 5.70
C ARG A 310 -6.40 -16.29 5.08
N MET A 311 -6.96 -15.30 4.40
CA MET A 311 -8.23 -15.46 3.67
C MET A 311 -8.13 -16.57 2.63
N VAL A 312 -7.05 -16.58 1.83
CA VAL A 312 -6.82 -17.61 0.81
C VAL A 312 -6.60 -18.99 1.45
N GLY A 313 -5.73 -19.09 2.46
CA GLY A 313 -5.34 -20.37 3.06
C GLY A 313 -6.40 -21.00 3.97
N GLU A 314 -7.19 -20.19 4.71
CA GLU A 314 -8.20 -20.72 5.63
C GLU A 314 -9.59 -20.76 4.99
N SER A 315 -10.03 -19.64 4.37
CA SER A 315 -11.42 -19.53 3.90
C SER A 315 -11.58 -20.04 2.47
N TRP A 316 -10.84 -19.52 1.52
CA TRP A 316 -10.98 -19.87 0.12
C TRP A 316 -10.57 -21.31 -0.16
N LEU A 317 -9.50 -21.80 0.46
CA LEU A 317 -9.11 -23.20 0.36
C LEU A 317 -10.16 -24.13 0.97
N THR A 318 -10.88 -23.70 2.01
CA THR A 318 -12.02 -24.45 2.56
C THR A 318 -13.20 -24.48 1.59
N PHE A 319 -13.50 -23.36 0.91
CA PHE A 319 -14.52 -23.32 -0.14
C PHE A 319 -14.16 -24.20 -1.36
N ALA A 320 -12.86 -24.33 -1.65
CA ALA A 320 -12.33 -25.26 -2.65
C ALA A 320 -12.27 -26.72 -2.16
N GLY A 321 -12.88 -27.05 -1.02
CA GLY A 321 -12.88 -28.42 -0.47
C GLY A 321 -11.50 -28.94 -0.08
N GLN A 322 -10.57 -28.05 0.31
CA GLN A 322 -9.15 -28.35 0.58
C GLN A 322 -8.38 -28.85 -0.67
N ASN A 323 -8.92 -28.57 -1.87
CA ASN A 323 -8.28 -28.91 -3.13
C ASN A 323 -7.51 -27.69 -3.69
N LEU A 324 -6.18 -27.76 -3.68
CA LEU A 324 -5.32 -26.69 -4.15
C LEU A 324 -5.45 -26.47 -5.68
N LEU A 325 -5.68 -27.52 -6.46
CA LEU A 325 -5.84 -27.42 -7.91
C LEU A 325 -7.15 -26.70 -8.28
N GLU A 326 -8.23 -26.92 -7.53
CA GLU A 326 -9.48 -26.19 -7.72
C GLU A 326 -9.33 -24.70 -7.37
N LEU A 327 -8.56 -24.41 -6.31
CA LEU A 327 -8.24 -23.03 -5.96
C LEU A 327 -7.40 -22.34 -7.06
N THR A 328 -6.39 -23.01 -7.60
CA THR A 328 -5.53 -22.45 -8.66
C THR A 328 -6.27 -22.27 -9.97
N ALA A 329 -7.17 -23.17 -10.34
CA ALA A 329 -8.07 -22.99 -11.49
C ALA A 329 -8.93 -21.72 -11.33
N ALA A 330 -9.41 -21.48 -10.11
CA ALA A 330 -10.17 -20.27 -9.81
C ALA A 330 -9.32 -18.98 -9.82
N LEU A 331 -8.01 -19.08 -9.70
CA LEU A 331 -7.10 -17.93 -9.76
C LEU A 331 -6.65 -17.56 -11.18
N ASP A 332 -7.06 -18.36 -12.19
CA ASP A 332 -6.66 -18.15 -13.57
C ASP A 332 -5.13 -17.98 -13.72
N VAL A 333 -4.41 -19.06 -13.40
CA VAL A 333 -2.94 -19.00 -13.27
C VAL A 333 -2.21 -18.64 -14.56
N VAL A 334 -2.88 -18.79 -15.71
CA VAL A 334 -2.29 -18.45 -17.03
C VAL A 334 -2.14 -16.96 -17.19
N ASP A 335 -3.18 -16.18 -16.85
CA ASP A 335 -3.21 -14.73 -17.06
C ASP A 335 -2.99 -13.90 -15.78
N SER A 336 -3.08 -14.51 -14.59
CA SER A 336 -2.97 -13.77 -13.32
C SER A 336 -1.52 -13.41 -12.94
N PRO A 337 -1.16 -12.13 -12.86
CA PRO A 337 0.15 -11.70 -12.36
C PRO A 337 0.30 -11.86 -10.84
N ALA A 338 -0.80 -12.09 -10.10
CA ALA A 338 -0.80 -12.23 -8.65
C ALA A 338 -0.65 -13.66 -8.18
N ALA A 339 -1.07 -14.66 -8.98
CA ALA A 339 -1.14 -16.06 -8.59
C ALA A 339 0.19 -16.59 -8.01
N GLY A 340 1.32 -16.29 -8.68
CA GLY A 340 2.65 -16.70 -8.22
C GLY A 340 3.01 -16.16 -6.84
N LYS A 341 2.81 -14.86 -6.60
CA LYS A 341 3.10 -14.21 -5.31
C LYS A 341 2.17 -14.71 -4.20
N VAL A 342 0.89 -14.93 -4.52
CA VAL A 342 -0.09 -15.46 -3.57
C VAL A 342 0.30 -16.87 -3.16
N MET A 343 0.68 -17.74 -4.11
CA MET A 343 1.10 -19.10 -3.82
C MET A 343 2.38 -19.14 -2.99
N GLN A 344 3.39 -18.35 -3.33
CA GLN A 344 4.63 -18.22 -2.55
C GLN A 344 4.34 -17.76 -1.11
N ALA A 345 3.51 -16.74 -0.94
CA ALA A 345 3.13 -16.25 0.39
C ALA A 345 2.28 -17.27 1.17
N LEU A 346 1.42 -18.02 0.48
CA LEU A 346 0.63 -19.10 1.06
C LEU A 346 1.54 -20.23 1.59
N PHE A 347 2.48 -20.71 0.80
CA PHE A 347 3.42 -21.74 1.20
C PHE A 347 4.37 -21.29 2.32
N ALA A 348 4.78 -20.01 2.30
CA ALA A 348 5.57 -19.43 3.38
C ALA A 348 4.79 -19.37 4.72
N ALA A 349 3.48 -19.16 4.68
CA ALA A 349 2.62 -19.07 5.87
C ALA A 349 2.12 -20.44 6.36
N TYR A 350 1.90 -21.39 5.45
CA TYR A 350 1.32 -22.70 5.72
C TYR A 350 2.25 -23.78 5.12
N THR A 351 3.38 -24.02 5.77
CA THR A 351 4.44 -24.92 5.28
C THR A 351 4.00 -26.36 5.15
N GLU A 352 2.99 -26.76 5.91
CA GLU A 352 2.37 -28.09 5.84
C GLU A 352 1.66 -28.37 4.49
N ILE A 353 1.26 -27.34 3.76
CA ILE A 353 0.63 -27.52 2.44
C ILE A 353 1.62 -28.11 1.45
N PRO A 354 2.75 -27.46 1.10
CA PRO A 354 3.72 -28.03 0.16
C PRO A 354 4.41 -29.29 0.67
N GLU A 355 4.60 -29.46 1.98
CA GLU A 355 5.21 -30.64 2.57
C GLU A 355 4.36 -31.92 2.44
N ASN A 356 3.04 -31.76 2.36
CA ASN A 356 2.10 -32.88 2.20
C ASN A 356 1.72 -33.15 0.73
N LEU A 357 2.16 -32.34 -0.22
CA LEU A 357 1.94 -32.59 -1.64
C LEU A 357 2.80 -33.77 -2.10
N SER A 358 2.22 -34.60 -2.96
CA SER A 358 2.96 -35.68 -3.65
C SER A 358 2.58 -35.64 -5.14
N PHE A 359 3.58 -35.75 -6.00
CA PHE A 359 3.37 -35.69 -7.45
C PHE A 359 3.59 -37.09 -8.04
N ASP A 360 2.50 -37.79 -8.23
CA ASP A 360 2.52 -39.11 -8.82
C ASP A 360 2.83 -39.07 -10.31
N ASN A 361 3.23 -40.19 -10.91
CA ASN A 361 3.55 -40.27 -12.32
C ASN A 361 2.39 -39.84 -13.23
N ASP A 362 1.16 -40.15 -12.81
CA ASP A 362 -0.05 -39.79 -13.55
C ASP A 362 -0.25 -38.29 -13.68
N LEU A 363 0.13 -37.49 -12.62
CA LEU A 363 0.09 -36.03 -12.66
C LEU A 363 1.11 -35.43 -13.63
N TRP A 364 2.28 -36.06 -13.75
CA TRP A 364 3.30 -35.63 -14.70
C TRP A 364 2.96 -35.99 -16.15
N GLU A 365 2.08 -36.96 -16.38
CA GLU A 365 1.60 -37.35 -17.73
C GLU A 365 0.42 -36.53 -18.18
N THR A 366 -0.37 -35.99 -17.23
CA THR A 366 -1.57 -35.16 -17.49
C THR A 366 -1.39 -33.75 -17.01
N LEU A 367 -0.35 -33.05 -17.51
CA LEU A 367 -0.06 -31.68 -17.13
C LEU A 367 -1.12 -30.72 -17.67
N THR A 368 -1.89 -30.13 -16.75
CA THR A 368 -2.69 -28.92 -16.99
C THR A 368 -1.95 -27.69 -16.50
N PRO A 369 -2.35 -26.45 -16.88
CA PRO A 369 -1.75 -25.23 -16.40
C PRO A 369 -1.64 -25.17 -14.87
N GLU A 370 -2.71 -25.56 -14.15
CA GLU A 370 -2.77 -25.54 -12.69
C GLU A 370 -1.79 -26.55 -12.07
N VAL A 371 -1.73 -27.76 -12.63
CA VAL A 371 -0.83 -28.82 -12.14
C VAL A 371 0.62 -28.40 -12.32
N ALA A 372 0.98 -27.91 -13.51
CA ALA A 372 2.33 -27.45 -13.82
C ALA A 372 2.73 -26.26 -12.91
N PHE A 373 1.81 -25.35 -12.67
CA PHE A 373 2.00 -24.20 -11.79
C PHE A 373 2.23 -24.61 -10.33
N VAL A 374 1.40 -25.51 -9.78
CA VAL A 374 1.52 -26.01 -8.40
C VAL A 374 2.83 -26.77 -8.20
N ILE A 375 3.20 -27.64 -9.16
CA ILE A 375 4.48 -28.35 -9.12
C ILE A 375 5.64 -27.37 -9.08
N ARG A 376 5.70 -26.41 -10.01
CA ARG A 376 6.75 -25.41 -10.06
C ARG A 376 6.83 -24.59 -8.75
N ALA A 377 5.68 -24.12 -8.25
CA ALA A 377 5.63 -23.32 -7.01
C ALA A 377 6.12 -24.14 -5.79
N THR A 378 5.82 -25.42 -5.74
CA THR A 378 6.26 -26.33 -4.68
C THR A 378 7.79 -26.56 -4.75
N LEU A 379 8.31 -26.83 -5.93
CA LEU A 379 9.76 -27.00 -6.13
C LEU A 379 10.53 -25.71 -5.83
N GLU A 380 9.99 -24.55 -6.24
CA GLU A 380 10.59 -23.26 -5.92
C GLU A 380 10.63 -22.98 -4.41
N PHE A 381 9.56 -23.33 -3.69
CA PHE A 381 9.52 -23.23 -2.23
C PHE A 381 10.62 -24.07 -1.55
N PHE A 382 10.83 -25.33 -1.99
CA PHE A 382 11.90 -26.17 -1.45
C PHE A 382 13.29 -25.66 -1.84
N ALA A 383 13.45 -25.17 -3.08
CA ALA A 383 14.72 -24.61 -3.53
C ALA A 383 15.11 -23.35 -2.74
N GLU A 384 14.17 -22.45 -2.46
CA GLU A 384 14.40 -21.23 -1.64
C GLU A 384 14.81 -21.57 -0.20
N ARG A 385 14.31 -22.68 0.34
CA ARG A 385 14.66 -23.17 1.69
C ARG A 385 15.93 -24.00 1.73
N HIS A 386 16.53 -24.28 0.57
CA HIS A 386 17.66 -25.18 0.43
C HIS A 386 17.38 -26.59 0.98
N ASP A 387 16.13 -27.06 0.87
CA ASP A 387 15.72 -28.39 1.25
C ASP A 387 15.96 -29.36 0.09
N SER A 388 17.22 -29.81 -0.02
CA SER A 388 17.65 -30.69 -1.11
C SER A 388 16.90 -32.02 -1.11
N ASP A 389 16.59 -32.57 0.07
CA ASP A 389 15.95 -33.89 0.18
C ASP A 389 14.52 -33.88 -0.39
N GLN A 390 13.76 -32.82 -0.15
CA GLN A 390 12.43 -32.67 -0.70
C GLN A 390 12.48 -32.29 -2.19
N LEU A 391 13.44 -31.44 -2.56
CA LEU A 391 13.63 -31.05 -3.96
C LEU A 391 13.92 -32.31 -4.83
N ASP A 392 14.90 -33.14 -4.41
CA ASP A 392 15.28 -34.37 -5.13
C ASP A 392 14.15 -35.39 -5.17
N ARG A 393 13.31 -35.45 -4.14
CA ARG A 393 12.17 -36.36 -4.08
C ARG A 393 11.09 -36.06 -5.12
N HIS A 394 10.88 -34.79 -5.43
CA HIS A 394 9.79 -34.33 -6.30
C HIS A 394 10.28 -33.93 -7.69
N MET A 395 11.59 -33.70 -7.89
CA MET A 395 12.17 -33.33 -9.17
C MET A 395 12.26 -34.54 -10.09
N PRO A 396 11.73 -34.49 -11.32
CA PRO A 396 11.95 -35.52 -12.30
C PRO A 396 13.41 -35.55 -12.76
N ASP A 397 13.89 -36.72 -13.22
CA ASP A 397 15.22 -36.82 -13.81
C ASP A 397 15.32 -36.01 -15.11
N GLY A 398 16.55 -35.60 -15.45
CA GLY A 398 16.79 -34.69 -16.60
C GLY A 398 16.33 -35.27 -17.94
N MET A 399 16.40 -36.60 -18.13
CA MET A 399 15.95 -37.27 -19.34
C MET A 399 14.41 -37.24 -19.44
N ARG A 400 13.71 -37.54 -18.35
CA ARG A 400 12.26 -37.50 -18.29
C ARG A 400 11.72 -36.07 -18.51
N LEU A 401 12.36 -35.08 -17.89
CA LEU A 401 11.99 -33.68 -18.05
C LEU A 401 12.16 -33.22 -19.51
N ALA A 402 13.24 -33.62 -20.18
CA ALA A 402 13.44 -33.34 -21.60
C ALA A 402 12.35 -34.01 -22.47
N GLN A 403 11.98 -35.26 -22.18
CA GLN A 403 10.91 -35.95 -22.92
C GLN A 403 9.54 -35.26 -22.74
N MET A 404 9.22 -34.81 -21.51
CA MET A 404 7.95 -34.11 -21.24
C MET A 404 7.91 -32.76 -21.98
N LEU A 405 9.01 -31.99 -21.96
CA LEU A 405 9.12 -30.74 -22.72
C LEU A 405 8.99 -30.99 -24.25
N GLU A 406 9.64 -32.01 -24.78
CA GLU A 406 9.53 -32.35 -26.19
C GLU A 406 8.10 -32.77 -26.57
N ALA A 407 7.43 -33.60 -25.74
CA ALA A 407 6.06 -34.00 -25.95
C ALA A 407 5.07 -32.84 -25.90
N MET A 408 5.29 -31.90 -24.97
CA MET A 408 4.43 -30.72 -24.85
C MET A 408 4.68 -29.73 -25.99
N GLY A 409 5.93 -29.55 -26.43
CA GLY A 409 6.27 -28.77 -27.62
C GLY A 409 5.59 -29.32 -28.88
N ALA A 410 5.58 -30.65 -29.07
CA ALA A 410 4.87 -31.28 -30.18
C ALA A 410 3.34 -31.08 -30.13
N LYS A 411 2.74 -31.03 -28.94
CA LYS A 411 1.33 -30.69 -28.78
C LYS A 411 1.07 -29.23 -29.16
N LEU A 412 1.94 -28.32 -28.71
CA LEU A 412 1.85 -26.88 -29.02
C LEU A 412 1.92 -26.64 -30.54
N GLU A 413 2.83 -27.31 -31.25
CA GLU A 413 2.96 -27.19 -32.70
C GLU A 413 1.76 -27.75 -33.50
N SER A 414 1.02 -28.71 -32.93
CA SER A 414 -0.14 -29.37 -33.58
C SER A 414 -1.47 -28.72 -33.24
N GLU A 415 -1.52 -27.82 -32.26
CA GLU A 415 -2.74 -27.21 -31.77
C GLU A 415 -3.15 -26.02 -32.63
N THR A 416 -4.45 -25.98 -32.94
CA THR A 416 -5.06 -24.92 -33.76
C THR A 416 -6.02 -24.01 -33.00
N ASP A 417 -6.37 -24.39 -31.76
CA ASP A 417 -7.19 -23.59 -30.88
C ASP A 417 -6.31 -22.67 -30.06
N ASP A 418 -6.52 -21.36 -30.17
CA ASP A 418 -5.68 -20.35 -29.54
C ASP A 418 -5.70 -20.41 -28.01
N GLU A 419 -6.85 -20.76 -27.38
CA GLU A 419 -6.97 -20.89 -25.93
C GLU A 419 -6.20 -22.13 -25.43
N VAL A 420 -6.36 -23.28 -26.07
CA VAL A 420 -5.61 -24.50 -25.76
C VAL A 420 -4.12 -24.34 -26.03
N ARG A 421 -3.78 -23.58 -27.08
CA ARG A 421 -2.39 -23.25 -27.41
C ARG A 421 -1.75 -22.41 -26.31
N ALA A 422 -2.45 -21.40 -25.79
CA ALA A 422 -1.98 -20.59 -24.66
C ALA A 422 -1.75 -21.42 -23.39
N ASP A 423 -2.63 -22.37 -23.11
CA ASP A 423 -2.46 -23.34 -22.01
C ASP A 423 -1.20 -24.18 -22.19
N HIS A 424 -0.99 -24.73 -23.37
CA HIS A 424 0.21 -25.52 -23.67
C HIS A 424 1.49 -24.67 -23.59
N GLU A 425 1.46 -23.45 -24.09
CA GLU A 425 2.58 -22.50 -23.98
C GLU A 425 2.91 -22.20 -22.51
N PHE A 426 1.89 -21.97 -21.67
CA PHE A 426 2.07 -21.77 -20.25
C PHE A 426 2.71 -23.00 -19.59
N VAL A 427 2.23 -24.22 -19.89
CA VAL A 427 2.81 -25.46 -19.35
C VAL A 427 4.26 -25.62 -19.79
N VAL A 428 4.61 -25.34 -21.04
CA VAL A 428 6.00 -25.35 -21.52
C VAL A 428 6.86 -24.36 -20.71
N HIS A 429 6.34 -23.16 -20.48
CA HIS A 429 7.04 -22.17 -19.66
C HIS A 429 7.27 -22.66 -18.21
N GLN A 430 6.25 -23.25 -17.56
CA GLN A 430 6.41 -23.81 -16.21
C GLN A 430 7.45 -24.94 -16.19
N LEU A 431 7.45 -25.84 -17.17
CA LEU A 431 8.45 -26.90 -17.29
C LEU A 431 9.86 -26.36 -17.50
N LEU A 432 10.04 -25.29 -18.27
CA LEU A 432 11.33 -24.61 -18.42
C LEU A 432 11.80 -24.00 -17.10
N LEU A 433 10.91 -23.39 -16.31
CA LEU A 433 11.24 -22.88 -14.99
C LEU A 433 11.65 -24.02 -14.02
N ILE A 434 11.02 -25.19 -14.10
CA ILE A 434 11.42 -26.39 -13.35
C ILE A 434 12.81 -26.86 -13.82
N ALA A 435 13.06 -26.92 -15.13
CA ALA A 435 14.34 -27.32 -15.66
C ALA A 435 15.48 -26.36 -15.23
N ARG A 436 15.20 -25.07 -15.09
CA ARG A 436 16.16 -24.10 -14.55
C ARG A 436 16.58 -24.40 -13.11
N MET A 437 15.71 -25.02 -12.29
CA MET A 437 16.03 -25.44 -10.93
C MET A 437 16.81 -26.77 -10.86
N SER A 438 16.63 -27.66 -11.84
CA SER A 438 17.25 -29.00 -11.87
C SER A 438 18.78 -28.94 -12.05
N ASP A 439 19.52 -29.80 -11.37
CA ASP A 439 21.01 -29.84 -11.40
C ASP A 439 21.63 -30.70 -12.50
N PHE A 440 20.85 -31.50 -13.21
CA PHE A 440 21.30 -32.38 -14.29
C PHE A 440 22.58 -33.19 -14.00
N PRO A 441 22.58 -34.07 -12.97
CA PRO A 441 23.76 -34.85 -12.62
C PRO A 441 24.10 -35.92 -13.66
N ASP A 442 23.11 -36.39 -14.41
CA ASP A 442 23.24 -37.41 -15.44
C ASP A 442 23.69 -36.83 -16.79
N GLU A 443 24.73 -37.40 -17.40
CA GLU A 443 25.28 -36.94 -18.67
C GLU A 443 24.30 -37.17 -19.85
N LEU A 444 23.47 -38.22 -19.80
CA LEU A 444 22.51 -38.49 -20.85
C LEU A 444 21.38 -37.46 -20.82
N GLY A 445 20.82 -37.23 -19.63
CA GLY A 445 19.81 -36.19 -19.42
C GLY A 445 20.32 -34.79 -19.78
N ARG A 446 21.57 -34.50 -19.41
CA ARG A 446 22.21 -33.21 -19.75
C ARG A 446 22.33 -32.99 -21.25
N ARG A 447 22.78 -34.03 -22.01
CA ARG A 447 22.88 -33.95 -23.48
C ARG A 447 21.50 -33.88 -24.13
N ALA A 448 20.53 -34.65 -23.66
CA ALA A 448 19.18 -34.62 -24.19
C ALA A 448 18.55 -33.22 -24.01
N MET A 449 18.67 -32.64 -22.80
CA MET A 449 18.18 -31.29 -22.49
C MET A 449 18.89 -30.24 -23.35
N LEU A 450 20.22 -30.29 -23.48
CA LEU A 450 20.95 -29.33 -24.31
C LEU A 450 20.52 -29.37 -25.77
N THR A 451 20.32 -30.59 -26.31
CA THR A 451 19.84 -30.78 -27.70
C THR A 451 18.44 -30.21 -27.87
N LEU A 452 17.55 -30.45 -26.89
CA LEU A 452 16.18 -29.91 -26.90
C LEU A 452 16.18 -28.39 -26.79
N MET A 453 16.99 -27.80 -25.91
CA MET A 453 17.06 -26.34 -25.75
C MET A 453 17.53 -25.66 -27.04
N ARG A 454 18.55 -26.24 -27.73
CA ARG A 454 18.97 -25.74 -29.04
C ARG A 454 17.83 -25.81 -30.07
N LYS A 455 17.10 -26.95 -30.13
CA LYS A 455 15.94 -27.14 -31.01
C LYS A 455 14.83 -26.12 -30.74
N MET A 456 14.52 -25.85 -29.46
CA MET A 456 13.51 -24.87 -29.10
C MET A 456 13.86 -23.46 -29.55
N LEU A 457 15.11 -23.03 -29.47
CA LEU A 457 15.53 -21.72 -30.00
C LEU A 457 15.37 -21.59 -31.51
N LEU A 458 15.29 -22.70 -32.27
CA LEU A 458 15.05 -22.65 -33.71
C LEU A 458 13.58 -22.47 -34.07
N VAL A 459 12.63 -22.75 -33.14
CA VAL A 459 11.18 -22.57 -33.39
C VAL A 459 10.89 -21.10 -33.69
N PRO A 460 10.23 -20.76 -34.82
CA PRO A 460 10.06 -19.38 -35.24
C PRO A 460 9.33 -18.50 -34.23
N GLU A 461 8.25 -18.99 -33.65
CA GLU A 461 7.32 -18.25 -32.78
C GLU A 461 7.56 -18.46 -31.25
N ILE A 462 8.80 -18.75 -30.88
CA ILE A 462 9.10 -18.94 -29.42
C ILE A 462 8.93 -17.64 -28.65
N PRO A 463 8.17 -17.61 -27.55
CA PRO A 463 8.01 -16.42 -26.72
C PRO A 463 9.32 -15.94 -26.10
N GLU A 464 9.46 -14.62 -25.94
CA GLU A 464 10.67 -14.01 -25.35
C GLU A 464 11.00 -14.58 -23.96
N ASN A 465 9.98 -14.82 -23.11
CA ASN A 465 10.15 -15.40 -21.78
C ASN A 465 10.74 -16.83 -21.85
N ASN A 466 10.39 -17.60 -22.88
CA ASN A 466 10.94 -18.93 -23.08
C ASN A 466 12.38 -18.86 -23.61
N ILE A 467 12.73 -17.88 -24.45
CA ILE A 467 14.12 -17.64 -24.88
C ILE A 467 15.00 -17.33 -23.66
N GLU A 468 14.50 -16.52 -22.72
CA GLU A 468 15.20 -16.21 -21.46
C GLU A 468 15.48 -17.48 -20.65
N ALA A 469 14.42 -18.28 -20.38
CA ALA A 469 14.53 -19.50 -19.59
C ALA A 469 15.44 -20.54 -20.25
N VAL A 470 15.32 -20.72 -21.57
CA VAL A 470 16.18 -21.62 -22.35
C VAL A 470 17.63 -21.16 -22.28
N SER A 471 17.91 -19.87 -22.40
CA SER A 471 19.27 -19.32 -22.29
C SER A 471 19.89 -19.57 -20.89
N ASP A 472 19.09 -19.47 -19.81
CA ASP A 472 19.52 -19.82 -18.44
C ASP A 472 19.88 -21.30 -18.32
N ILE A 473 19.06 -22.18 -18.91
CA ILE A 473 19.30 -23.62 -18.90
C ILE A 473 20.56 -23.96 -19.70
N ILE A 474 20.75 -23.41 -20.91
CA ILE A 474 21.96 -23.62 -21.72
C ILE A 474 23.19 -23.13 -20.94
N ARG A 475 23.11 -21.95 -20.29
CA ARG A 475 24.21 -21.43 -19.46
C ARG A 475 24.56 -22.38 -18.31
N LYS A 476 23.56 -22.95 -17.65
CA LYS A 476 23.72 -23.91 -16.56
C LYS A 476 24.32 -25.26 -17.06
N LEU A 477 23.92 -25.72 -18.22
CA LEU A 477 24.42 -26.95 -18.84
C LEU A 477 25.82 -26.81 -19.41
N SER A 478 26.27 -25.59 -19.72
CA SER A 478 27.57 -25.31 -20.31
C SER A 478 28.69 -25.40 -19.26
N VAL A 479 29.82 -25.98 -19.64
CA VAL A 479 30.97 -26.20 -18.72
C VAL A 479 31.65 -24.85 -18.41
N SER A 480 31.71 -23.94 -19.36
CA SER A 480 32.32 -22.62 -19.25
C SER A 480 31.53 -21.56 -19.97
N GLU A 481 31.84 -20.30 -19.74
CA GLU A 481 31.22 -19.17 -20.44
C GLU A 481 31.56 -19.23 -21.95
N GLN A 482 32.77 -19.58 -22.28
CA GLN A 482 33.19 -19.72 -23.68
C GLN A 482 32.43 -20.84 -24.42
N ASP A 483 32.15 -21.96 -23.75
CA ASP A 483 31.33 -23.04 -24.30
C ASP A 483 29.87 -22.58 -24.50
N PHE A 484 29.32 -21.86 -23.53
CA PHE A 484 28.01 -21.22 -23.67
C PHE A 484 27.95 -20.27 -24.87
N VAL A 485 28.89 -19.35 -24.98
CA VAL A 485 28.98 -18.39 -26.09
C VAL A 485 29.05 -19.14 -27.43
N ARG A 486 29.90 -20.19 -27.53
CA ARG A 486 30.02 -20.99 -28.72
C ARG A 486 28.70 -21.65 -29.14
N ILE A 487 27.99 -22.27 -28.18
CA ILE A 487 26.70 -22.90 -28.43
C ILE A 487 25.66 -21.88 -28.90
N MET A 488 25.59 -20.74 -28.29
CA MET A 488 24.62 -19.71 -28.64
C MET A 488 24.93 -19.07 -29.99
N VAL A 489 26.20 -18.88 -30.33
CA VAL A 489 26.60 -18.38 -31.67
C VAL A 489 26.25 -19.39 -32.78
N GLU A 490 26.46 -20.70 -32.53
CA GLU A 490 26.02 -21.75 -33.45
C GLU A 490 24.49 -21.66 -33.68
N VAL A 491 23.71 -21.56 -32.61
CA VAL A 491 22.22 -21.40 -32.68
C VAL A 491 21.84 -20.14 -33.46
N ILE A 492 22.48 -19.00 -33.23
CA ILE A 492 22.19 -17.75 -33.95
C ILE A 492 22.47 -17.93 -35.43
N SER A 493 23.57 -18.64 -35.77
CA SER A 493 23.88 -18.95 -37.16
C SER A 493 22.82 -19.85 -37.82
N ASP A 494 22.37 -20.90 -37.10
CA ASP A 494 21.31 -21.80 -37.55
C ASP A 494 19.97 -21.09 -37.76
N VAL A 495 19.63 -20.09 -36.89
CA VAL A 495 18.43 -19.26 -37.03
C VAL A 495 18.53 -18.36 -38.27
N ARG A 496 19.75 -17.91 -38.68
CA ARG A 496 19.96 -17.02 -39.81
C ARG A 496 20.09 -17.74 -41.16
N GLU A 497 20.45 -19.04 -41.15
CA GLU A 497 20.68 -19.79 -42.41
C GLU A 497 19.47 -19.81 -43.36
N PRO A 498 18.20 -19.94 -42.89
CA PRO A 498 17.05 -19.88 -43.78
C PRO A 498 16.64 -18.44 -44.16
N MET A 499 17.58 -17.57 -44.55
CA MET A 499 17.20 -16.23 -44.98
C MET A 499 16.39 -16.32 -46.31
N PRO A 500 15.13 -15.85 -46.31
CA PRO A 500 14.30 -15.89 -47.50
C PRO A 500 14.89 -15.01 -48.61
N THR A 501 14.81 -15.46 -49.84
CA THR A 501 15.30 -14.73 -50.99
C THR A 501 14.21 -14.57 -52.06
N GLU A 502 14.26 -13.51 -52.84
CA GLU A 502 13.34 -13.32 -53.94
C GLU A 502 13.45 -14.46 -55.01
N ALA A 503 14.58 -15.21 -55.01
CA ALA A 503 14.78 -16.38 -55.85
C ALA A 503 13.83 -17.55 -55.49
N ASP A 504 13.27 -17.58 -54.29
CA ASP A 504 12.31 -18.57 -53.86
C ASP A 504 10.87 -18.28 -54.29
N GLY A 505 10.67 -17.23 -55.11
CA GLY A 505 9.37 -16.87 -55.69
C GLY A 505 8.42 -16.15 -54.73
N MET A 506 8.91 -15.70 -53.58
CA MET A 506 8.13 -14.92 -52.59
C MET A 506 8.01 -13.45 -53.00
N PRO A 507 6.92 -12.76 -52.64
CA PRO A 507 6.81 -11.30 -52.78
C PRO A 507 7.91 -10.59 -52.00
N ALA A 508 8.48 -9.51 -52.54
CA ALA A 508 9.56 -8.75 -51.88
C ALA A 508 9.19 -8.26 -50.47
N GLU A 509 7.94 -7.93 -50.25
CA GLU A 509 7.44 -7.46 -48.95
C GLU A 509 7.43 -8.58 -47.89
N ARG A 510 7.05 -9.79 -48.31
CA ARG A 510 7.10 -10.97 -47.43
C ARG A 510 8.54 -11.34 -47.07
N VAL A 511 9.44 -11.33 -48.01
CA VAL A 511 10.88 -11.54 -47.76
C VAL A 511 11.43 -10.52 -46.78
N ARG A 512 11.00 -9.24 -46.88
CA ARG A 512 11.38 -8.18 -45.94
C ARG A 512 10.86 -8.47 -44.52
N ILE A 513 9.58 -8.83 -44.38
CA ILE A 513 8.96 -9.11 -43.09
C ILE A 513 9.62 -10.33 -42.41
N GLU A 514 9.80 -11.43 -43.15
CA GLU A 514 10.45 -12.63 -42.60
C GLU A 514 11.90 -12.36 -42.19
N SER A 515 12.65 -11.60 -43.03
CA SER A 515 14.01 -11.19 -42.64
C SER A 515 14.06 -10.32 -41.42
N LEU A 516 13.07 -9.46 -41.22
CA LEU A 516 12.91 -8.60 -40.04
C LEU A 516 12.62 -9.42 -38.79
N LEU A 517 11.69 -10.40 -38.83
CA LEU A 517 11.37 -11.31 -37.73
C LEU A 517 12.58 -12.17 -37.32
N ILE A 518 13.31 -12.72 -38.28
CA ILE A 518 14.57 -13.44 -38.04
C ILE A 518 15.60 -12.54 -37.37
N GLY A 519 15.76 -11.30 -37.87
CA GLY A 519 16.66 -10.30 -37.26
C GLY A 519 16.31 -9.99 -35.82
N ILE A 520 15.04 -9.72 -35.53
CA ILE A 520 14.56 -9.45 -34.19
C ILE A 520 14.84 -10.65 -33.27
N LYS A 521 14.50 -11.86 -33.70
CA LYS A 521 14.73 -13.09 -32.93
C LYS A 521 16.21 -13.28 -32.64
N CYS A 522 17.10 -13.10 -33.61
CA CYS A 522 18.55 -13.15 -33.37
C CYS A 522 19.00 -12.14 -32.32
N LEU A 523 18.52 -10.90 -32.38
CA LEU A 523 18.86 -9.86 -31.40
C LEU A 523 18.33 -10.17 -30.02
N ILE A 524 17.15 -10.76 -29.89
CA ILE A 524 16.61 -11.22 -28.59
C ILE A 524 17.50 -12.32 -28.01
N ILE A 525 17.93 -13.30 -28.82
CA ILE A 525 18.84 -14.36 -28.36
C ILE A 525 20.20 -13.76 -27.96
N ILE A 526 20.74 -12.81 -28.75
CA ILE A 526 21.99 -12.09 -28.45
C ILE A 526 21.84 -11.29 -27.13
N LYS A 527 20.74 -10.62 -26.92
CA LYS A 527 20.45 -9.92 -25.66
C LYS A 527 20.58 -10.85 -24.45
N TYR A 528 19.92 -12.01 -24.47
CA TYR A 528 19.97 -12.96 -23.36
C TYR A 528 21.31 -13.69 -23.25
N LEU A 529 22.04 -13.86 -24.37
CA LEU A 529 23.45 -14.30 -24.36
C LEU A 529 24.30 -13.28 -23.56
N LEU A 530 24.27 -12.00 -23.95
CA LEU A 530 25.11 -10.95 -23.40
C LEU A 530 24.82 -10.69 -21.92
N GLN A 531 23.57 -10.79 -21.48
CA GLN A 531 23.19 -10.65 -20.07
C GLN A 531 23.81 -11.72 -19.15
N ARG A 532 24.28 -12.84 -19.72
CA ARG A 532 24.89 -13.98 -19.01
C ARG A 532 26.37 -14.11 -19.21
N CYS A 533 27.00 -13.14 -19.91
CA CYS A 533 28.44 -13.04 -20.12
C CYS A 533 29.04 -12.00 -19.18
N PHE A 534 30.18 -12.34 -18.58
CA PHE A 534 30.94 -11.49 -17.65
C PHE A 534 32.38 -11.33 -18.07
N ASP A 535 32.87 -12.17 -19.01
CA ASP A 535 34.21 -12.10 -19.52
C ASP A 535 34.39 -10.84 -20.38
N LYS A 536 35.56 -10.21 -20.31
CA LYS A 536 35.88 -9.04 -21.13
C LYS A 536 35.85 -9.37 -22.62
N LEU A 537 35.28 -8.48 -23.41
CA LEU A 537 35.24 -8.59 -24.83
C LEU A 537 36.66 -8.42 -25.44
N ASN A 538 37.09 -9.37 -26.24
CA ASN A 538 38.36 -9.33 -26.96
C ASN A 538 38.11 -9.41 -28.45
N ASP A 539 38.98 -8.81 -29.29
CA ASP A 539 38.86 -8.77 -30.75
C ASP A 539 38.74 -10.14 -31.45
N GLY A 540 39.21 -11.19 -30.79
CA GLY A 540 39.10 -12.58 -31.29
C GLY A 540 37.92 -13.36 -30.71
N SER A 541 37.03 -12.76 -29.90
CA SER A 541 35.89 -13.46 -29.33
C SER A 541 34.76 -13.63 -30.34
N SER A 542 33.99 -14.71 -30.22
CA SER A 542 32.82 -14.95 -31.04
C SER A 542 31.73 -13.86 -30.85
N ILE A 543 31.69 -13.18 -29.71
CA ILE A 543 30.79 -12.06 -29.42
C ILE A 543 31.14 -10.86 -30.33
N TYR A 544 32.43 -10.63 -30.61
CA TYR A 544 32.85 -9.54 -31.53
C TYR A 544 32.39 -9.78 -32.98
N ALA A 545 32.31 -11.04 -33.42
CA ALA A 545 31.69 -11.38 -34.69
C ALA A 545 30.18 -11.04 -34.70
N LEU A 546 29.45 -11.35 -33.62
CA LEU A 546 28.03 -10.98 -33.47
C LEU A 546 27.84 -9.46 -33.43
N LEU A 547 28.75 -8.71 -32.81
CA LEU A 547 28.72 -7.25 -32.83
C LEU A 547 28.80 -6.71 -34.28
N THR A 548 29.71 -7.20 -35.07
CA THR A 548 29.93 -6.71 -36.44
C THR A 548 28.91 -7.21 -37.45
N GLU A 549 28.40 -8.44 -37.30
CA GLU A 549 27.53 -9.08 -38.26
C GLU A 549 26.02 -8.92 -37.97
N CYS A 550 25.66 -8.72 -36.69
CA CYS A 550 24.25 -8.65 -36.28
C CYS A 550 23.89 -7.29 -35.64
N ILE A 551 24.67 -6.85 -34.67
CA ILE A 551 24.29 -5.69 -33.84
C ILE A 551 24.49 -4.38 -34.57
N VAL A 552 25.68 -4.15 -35.17
CA VAL A 552 25.97 -2.91 -35.91
C VAL A 552 25.02 -2.71 -37.09
N PRO A 553 24.74 -3.72 -37.97
CA PRO A 553 23.75 -3.58 -39.01
C PRO A 553 22.35 -3.26 -38.50
N ALA A 554 21.94 -3.83 -37.34
CA ALA A 554 20.65 -3.55 -36.76
C ALA A 554 20.54 -2.10 -36.24
N VAL A 555 21.59 -1.58 -35.59
CA VAL A 555 21.65 -0.17 -35.17
C VAL A 555 21.60 0.80 -36.37
N GLN A 556 22.16 0.41 -37.54
CA GLN A 556 22.18 1.21 -38.75
C GLN A 556 20.93 1.02 -39.63
N SER A 557 20.03 0.09 -39.27
CA SER A 557 18.83 -0.21 -40.02
C SER A 557 17.87 0.99 -40.08
N SER A 558 17.06 1.07 -41.15
CA SER A 558 15.95 2.03 -41.25
C SER A 558 14.73 1.62 -40.41
N GLU A 559 14.67 0.37 -39.95
CA GLU A 559 13.57 -0.20 -39.20
C GLU A 559 13.76 0.12 -37.70
N THR A 560 12.82 0.90 -37.13
CA THR A 560 12.91 1.35 -35.73
C THR A 560 12.99 0.21 -34.74
N VAL A 561 12.26 -0.90 -34.97
CA VAL A 561 12.28 -2.07 -34.11
C VAL A 561 13.65 -2.74 -34.05
N LEU A 562 14.33 -2.87 -35.18
CA LEU A 562 15.71 -3.41 -35.22
C LEU A 562 16.69 -2.46 -34.52
N GLN A 563 16.52 -1.14 -34.70
CA GLN A 563 17.35 -0.16 -33.99
C GLN A 563 17.20 -0.27 -32.45
N GLU A 564 15.97 -0.43 -31.96
CA GLU A 564 15.68 -0.58 -30.56
C GLU A 564 16.40 -1.78 -29.92
N PHE A 565 16.33 -2.96 -30.55
CA PHE A 565 17.05 -4.14 -30.07
C PHE A 565 18.57 -4.03 -30.32
N GLY A 566 18.96 -3.42 -31.43
CA GLY A 566 20.38 -3.19 -31.74
C GLY A 566 21.06 -2.30 -30.73
N ILE A 567 20.42 -1.19 -30.32
CA ILE A 567 20.91 -0.27 -29.26
C ILE A 567 21.00 -1.00 -27.90
N GLU A 568 20.03 -1.82 -27.56
CA GLU A 568 20.05 -2.60 -26.32
C GLU A 568 21.21 -3.61 -26.31
N CYS A 569 21.39 -4.36 -27.38
CA CYS A 569 22.51 -5.30 -27.54
C CYS A 569 23.88 -4.59 -27.56
N LEU A 570 23.97 -3.44 -28.22
CA LEU A 570 25.21 -2.65 -28.28
C LEU A 570 25.57 -2.13 -26.87
N ALA A 571 24.57 -1.66 -26.08
CA ALA A 571 24.78 -1.24 -24.70
C ALA A 571 25.33 -2.37 -23.85
N LEU A 572 24.79 -3.60 -23.96
CA LEU A 572 25.29 -4.77 -23.26
C LEU A 572 26.73 -5.13 -23.66
N CYS A 573 27.09 -5.02 -24.95
CA CYS A 573 28.47 -5.18 -25.38
C CYS A 573 29.39 -4.11 -24.80
N CYS A 574 28.93 -2.86 -24.74
CA CYS A 574 29.69 -1.77 -24.15
C CYS A 574 29.92 -1.96 -22.62
N LEU A 575 29.07 -2.70 -21.89
CA LEU A 575 29.32 -3.05 -20.50
C LEU A 575 30.48 -4.04 -20.34
N LEU A 576 30.78 -4.85 -21.35
CA LEU A 576 31.88 -5.81 -21.35
C LEU A 576 33.23 -5.19 -21.79
N ASP A 577 33.21 -4.05 -22.52
CA ASP A 577 34.42 -3.35 -22.97
C ASP A 577 34.30 -1.84 -22.84
N ARG A 578 35.24 -1.25 -22.05
CA ARG A 578 35.31 0.19 -21.80
C ARG A 578 35.63 1.01 -23.07
N SER A 579 36.47 0.50 -23.95
CA SER A 579 36.84 1.23 -25.16
C SER A 579 35.65 1.37 -26.09
N LEU A 580 34.88 0.29 -26.26
CA LEU A 580 33.64 0.27 -27.02
C LEU A 580 32.58 1.21 -26.41
N ALA A 581 32.53 1.28 -25.06
CA ALA A 581 31.62 2.21 -24.39
C ALA A 581 31.94 3.69 -24.68
N VAL A 582 33.23 4.06 -24.63
CA VAL A 582 33.67 5.44 -24.88
C VAL A 582 33.41 5.82 -26.36
N ASP A 583 33.65 4.90 -27.30
CA ASP A 583 33.46 5.12 -28.73
C ASP A 583 31.98 5.31 -29.11
N ASN A 584 31.06 4.64 -28.35
CA ASN A 584 29.63 4.62 -28.69
C ASN A 584 28.75 5.50 -27.78
N VAL A 585 29.30 6.12 -26.70
CA VAL A 585 28.50 6.99 -25.81
C VAL A 585 27.81 8.13 -26.58
N VAL A 586 28.38 8.65 -27.62
CA VAL A 586 27.79 9.71 -28.46
C VAL A 586 26.54 9.20 -29.18
N LEU A 587 26.54 7.95 -29.62
CA LEU A 587 25.39 7.32 -30.28
C LEU A 587 24.22 7.19 -29.31
N PHE A 588 24.45 6.73 -28.11
CA PHE A 588 23.41 6.66 -27.05
C PHE A 588 22.91 8.06 -26.70
N ALA A 589 23.78 9.05 -26.61
CA ALA A 589 23.37 10.44 -26.39
C ALA A 589 22.50 11.01 -27.53
N GLN A 590 22.75 10.58 -28.78
CA GLN A 590 21.90 10.92 -29.91
C GLN A 590 20.55 10.21 -29.85
N ALA A 591 20.52 8.94 -29.45
CA ALA A 591 19.26 8.19 -29.22
C ALA A 591 18.37 8.85 -28.18
N VAL A 592 18.93 9.39 -27.10
CA VAL A 592 18.19 10.16 -26.10
C VAL A 592 17.69 11.51 -26.64
N ARG A 593 18.50 12.22 -27.45
CA ARG A 593 18.12 13.56 -27.93
C ARG A 593 17.17 13.56 -29.13
N GLN A 594 17.26 12.58 -29.98
CA GLN A 594 16.56 12.52 -31.26
C GLN A 594 15.62 11.34 -31.40
N GLY A 595 15.79 10.30 -30.58
CA GLY A 595 14.93 9.12 -30.55
C GLY A 595 13.56 9.44 -29.94
N ALA A 596 12.59 8.60 -30.26
CA ALA A 596 11.24 8.65 -29.69
C ALA A 596 10.86 7.27 -29.19
N GLY A 597 9.94 7.21 -28.22
CA GLY A 597 9.41 5.97 -27.65
C GLY A 597 10.47 5.06 -27.04
N GLU A 598 10.50 3.79 -27.44
CA GLU A 598 11.41 2.78 -26.88
C GLU A 598 12.89 3.05 -27.21
N LEU A 599 13.21 3.62 -28.38
CA LEU A 599 14.59 3.94 -28.72
C LEU A 599 15.19 4.96 -27.75
N HIS A 600 14.41 6.00 -27.40
CA HIS A 600 14.79 6.98 -26.38
C HIS A 600 15.01 6.33 -25.03
N ALA A 601 14.05 5.50 -24.57
CA ALA A 601 14.11 4.83 -23.28
C ALA A 601 15.32 3.89 -23.16
N LYS A 602 15.64 3.13 -24.21
CA LYS A 602 16.81 2.23 -24.25
C LYS A 602 18.12 3.00 -24.32
N GLY A 603 18.15 4.11 -25.07
CA GLY A 603 19.29 5.02 -25.09
C GLY A 603 19.59 5.62 -23.73
N LEU A 604 18.54 6.06 -22.99
CA LEU A 604 18.64 6.58 -21.63
C LEU A 604 19.15 5.51 -20.66
N ALA A 605 18.56 4.30 -20.69
CA ALA A 605 19.01 3.19 -19.87
C ALA A 605 20.47 2.84 -20.14
N ALA A 606 20.90 2.79 -21.41
CA ALA A 606 22.29 2.55 -21.79
C ALA A 606 23.25 3.59 -21.19
N LEU A 607 22.94 4.89 -21.30
CA LEU A 607 23.78 5.95 -20.73
C LEU A 607 23.88 5.84 -19.20
N LEU A 608 22.78 5.51 -18.52
CA LEU A 608 22.75 5.35 -17.07
C LEU A 608 23.58 4.14 -16.62
N ASP A 609 23.44 3.01 -17.30
CA ASP A 609 24.17 1.78 -16.99
C ASP A 609 25.67 1.94 -17.24
N LEU A 610 26.06 2.57 -18.36
CA LEU A 610 27.46 2.87 -18.68
C LEU A 610 28.07 3.87 -17.67
N ALA A 611 27.30 4.91 -17.28
CA ALA A 611 27.73 5.85 -16.25
C ALA A 611 27.88 5.18 -14.88
N LEU A 612 27.03 4.21 -14.57
CA LEU A 612 27.14 3.43 -13.34
C LEU A 612 28.36 2.52 -13.36
N MET A 613 28.62 1.85 -14.48
CA MET A 613 29.73 0.90 -14.62
C MET A 613 31.09 1.59 -14.65
N TYR A 614 31.28 2.56 -15.53
CA TYR A 614 32.59 3.19 -15.77
C TYR A 614 32.78 4.54 -15.05
N GLY A 615 31.68 5.18 -14.64
CA GLY A 615 31.70 6.51 -14.04
C GLY A 615 31.50 7.63 -15.07
N VAL A 616 30.92 8.73 -14.61
CA VAL A 616 30.63 9.90 -15.46
C VAL A 616 31.93 10.53 -16.00
N ALA A 617 32.97 10.58 -15.17
CA ALA A 617 34.26 11.20 -15.54
C ALA A 617 34.97 10.51 -16.71
N ASP A 618 34.78 9.21 -16.85
CA ASP A 618 35.44 8.40 -17.90
C ASP A 618 34.74 8.54 -19.26
N LEU A 619 33.43 8.76 -19.27
CA LEU A 619 32.61 8.85 -20.48
C LEU A 619 32.46 10.29 -21.00
N ALA A 620 32.54 11.27 -20.12
CA ALA A 620 32.32 12.67 -20.43
C ALA A 620 33.27 13.26 -21.51
N PRO A 621 34.57 12.89 -21.55
CA PRO A 621 35.48 13.41 -22.58
C PRO A 621 35.05 13.12 -24.02
N ALA A 622 34.41 11.97 -24.28
CA ALA A 622 33.90 11.61 -25.59
C ALA A 622 32.71 12.49 -26.06
N LEU A 623 31.99 13.09 -25.09
CA LEU A 623 30.88 14.02 -25.36
C LEU A 623 31.32 15.48 -25.50
N GLY A 624 32.62 15.75 -25.39
CA GLY A 624 33.22 17.07 -25.65
C GLY A 624 33.24 18.00 -24.43
N ALA A 625 32.51 17.72 -23.35
CA ALA A 625 32.54 18.51 -22.11
C ALA A 625 32.29 17.63 -20.87
N PRO A 626 32.98 17.88 -19.75
CA PRO A 626 32.86 17.05 -18.54
C PRO A 626 31.46 16.95 -18.00
N ASP A 627 30.66 18.02 -18.12
CA ASP A 627 29.29 18.06 -17.59
C ASP A 627 28.21 17.67 -18.58
N MET A 628 28.57 17.37 -19.84
CA MET A 628 27.59 17.15 -20.90
C MET A 628 26.70 15.95 -20.62
N LEU A 629 27.26 14.83 -20.14
CA LEU A 629 26.50 13.64 -19.78
C LEU A 629 25.47 13.92 -18.67
N ILE A 630 25.91 14.59 -17.61
CA ILE A 630 25.00 14.97 -16.51
C ILE A 630 23.90 15.92 -17.01
N LYS A 631 24.22 16.87 -17.91
CA LYS A 631 23.22 17.77 -18.48
C LYS A 631 22.17 17.04 -19.32
N ILE A 632 22.59 16.05 -20.12
CA ILE A 632 21.68 15.24 -20.92
C ILE A 632 20.75 14.48 -19.99
N LEU A 633 21.29 13.74 -19.01
CA LEU A 633 20.52 12.95 -18.08
C LEU A 633 19.59 13.82 -17.21
N ARG A 634 20.04 15.01 -16.82
CA ARG A 634 19.26 15.94 -15.98
C ARG A 634 18.04 16.50 -16.73
N ASN A 635 18.14 16.72 -18.03
CA ASN A 635 16.99 17.15 -18.82
C ASN A 635 15.85 16.11 -18.77
N GLU A 636 16.17 14.82 -18.69
CA GLU A 636 15.19 13.75 -18.63
C GLU A 636 14.43 13.69 -17.30
N LEU A 637 14.97 14.30 -16.22
CA LEU A 637 14.24 14.48 -14.96
C LEU A 637 13.02 15.40 -15.11
N HIS A 638 13.05 16.29 -16.11
CA HIS A 638 11.95 17.22 -16.40
C HIS A 638 11.14 16.81 -17.63
N SER A 639 11.28 15.55 -18.07
CA SER A 639 10.48 15.00 -19.15
C SER A 639 8.99 15.01 -18.81
N SER A 640 8.14 15.29 -19.81
CA SER A 640 6.69 15.16 -19.70
C SER A 640 6.21 13.70 -19.68
N ASP A 641 7.06 12.76 -20.12
CA ASP A 641 6.78 11.33 -20.03
C ASP A 641 7.14 10.80 -18.64
N GLU A 642 6.13 10.36 -17.89
CA GLU A 642 6.27 9.84 -16.52
C GLU A 642 7.25 8.67 -16.39
N ARG A 643 7.30 7.82 -17.42
CA ARG A 643 8.20 6.66 -17.45
C ARG A 643 9.66 7.10 -17.61
N THR A 644 9.93 7.99 -18.55
CA THR A 644 11.25 8.56 -18.77
C THR A 644 11.75 9.30 -17.52
N GLN A 645 10.88 10.12 -16.92
CA GLN A 645 11.17 10.83 -15.67
C GLN A 645 11.52 9.88 -14.53
N ALA A 646 10.73 8.81 -14.33
CA ALA A 646 10.99 7.79 -13.31
C ALA A 646 12.31 7.05 -13.55
N THR A 647 12.61 6.68 -14.81
CA THR A 647 13.86 6.01 -15.20
C THR A 647 15.08 6.91 -14.96
N ALA A 648 15.00 8.19 -15.29
CA ALA A 648 16.06 9.15 -15.03
C ALA A 648 16.29 9.34 -13.52
N ALA A 649 15.21 9.47 -12.75
CA ALA A 649 15.28 9.60 -11.28
C ALA A 649 15.90 8.34 -10.63
N GLU A 650 15.51 7.14 -11.06
CA GLU A 650 16.10 5.89 -10.60
C GLU A 650 17.59 5.81 -10.97
N GLY A 651 17.94 6.19 -12.19
CA GLY A 651 19.31 6.23 -12.66
C GLY A 651 20.19 7.16 -11.82
N PHE A 652 19.74 8.38 -11.54
CA PHE A 652 20.46 9.29 -10.66
C PHE A 652 20.53 8.78 -9.22
N ALA A 653 19.47 8.18 -8.70
CA ALA A 653 19.48 7.55 -7.39
C ALA A 653 20.56 6.46 -7.30
N ARG A 654 20.71 5.61 -8.33
CA ARG A 654 21.76 4.58 -8.43
C ARG A 654 23.16 5.18 -8.54
N LEU A 655 23.34 6.25 -9.34
CA LEU A 655 24.61 6.94 -9.51
C LEU A 655 25.07 7.64 -8.22
N LEU A 656 24.15 8.28 -7.49
CA LEU A 656 24.42 8.87 -6.18
C LEU A 656 24.79 7.79 -5.15
N TYR A 657 24.03 6.70 -5.12
CA TYR A 657 24.28 5.59 -4.21
C TYR A 657 25.65 4.93 -4.45
N ALA A 658 26.08 4.85 -5.72
CA ALA A 658 27.36 4.32 -6.13
C ALA A 658 28.52 5.35 -6.10
N HIS A 659 28.27 6.59 -5.64
CA HIS A 659 29.25 7.68 -5.63
C HIS A 659 29.91 7.95 -6.99
N ARG A 660 29.12 7.90 -8.08
CA ARG A 660 29.62 8.11 -9.45
C ARG A 660 29.51 9.57 -9.94
N ILE A 661 28.98 10.47 -9.13
CA ILE A 661 28.77 11.88 -9.43
C ILE A 661 29.75 12.73 -8.62
N ALA A 662 30.49 13.62 -9.26
CA ALA A 662 31.49 14.46 -8.61
C ALA A 662 30.82 15.56 -7.73
N GLU A 663 29.72 16.16 -8.20
CA GLU A 663 28.96 17.17 -7.48
C GLU A 663 27.54 16.62 -7.18
N PRO A 664 27.37 15.86 -6.09
CA PRO A 664 26.11 15.17 -5.82
C PRO A 664 25.01 16.09 -5.25
N ALA A 665 25.36 17.20 -4.58
CA ALA A 665 24.40 18.03 -3.86
C ALA A 665 23.31 18.66 -4.77
N PRO A 666 23.61 19.26 -5.94
CA PRO A 666 22.59 19.84 -6.80
C PRO A 666 21.58 18.80 -7.34
N ILE A 667 22.05 17.59 -7.59
CA ILE A 667 21.19 16.50 -8.11
C ILE A 667 20.33 15.94 -7.00
N LEU A 668 20.89 15.77 -5.79
CA LEU A 668 20.15 15.31 -4.63
C LEU A 668 19.02 16.30 -4.25
N GLU A 669 19.32 17.63 -4.30
CA GLU A 669 18.31 18.68 -4.11
C GLU A 669 17.18 18.56 -5.15
N GLU A 670 17.54 18.38 -6.43
CA GLU A 670 16.56 18.27 -7.51
C GLU A 670 15.65 17.04 -7.37
N LEU A 671 16.22 15.89 -7.00
CA LEU A 671 15.44 14.69 -6.71
C LEU A 671 14.48 14.89 -5.51
N LEU A 672 14.93 15.60 -4.46
CA LEU A 672 14.08 15.96 -3.33
C LEU A 672 12.93 16.88 -3.75
N VAL A 673 13.22 17.87 -4.59
CA VAL A 673 12.20 18.78 -5.12
C VAL A 673 11.19 17.98 -5.96
N LEU A 674 11.64 17.13 -6.87
CA LEU A 674 10.76 16.28 -7.69
C LEU A 674 9.89 15.34 -6.85
N TYR A 675 10.43 14.79 -5.77
CA TYR A 675 9.68 13.87 -4.89
C TYR A 675 8.45 14.54 -4.24
N TYR A 676 8.54 15.82 -3.93
CA TYR A 676 7.47 16.57 -3.28
C TYR A 676 6.71 17.52 -4.23
N HIS A 677 7.13 17.63 -5.50
CA HIS A 677 6.48 18.51 -6.46
C HIS A 677 5.05 18.05 -6.77
N PRO A 678 4.09 18.98 -6.85
CA PRO A 678 2.70 18.62 -7.18
C PRO A 678 2.56 17.94 -8.55
N ASP A 679 3.30 18.35 -9.55
CA ASP A 679 3.22 17.83 -10.92
C ASP A 679 3.65 16.35 -11.03
N THR A 680 4.41 15.85 -10.06
CA THR A 680 4.84 14.44 -10.01
C THR A 680 3.94 13.56 -9.14
N THR A 681 2.80 14.08 -8.69
CA THR A 681 1.89 13.35 -7.79
C THR A 681 1.29 12.11 -8.47
N SER A 682 1.08 12.15 -9.78
CA SER A 682 0.59 11.04 -10.59
C SER A 682 1.65 9.98 -10.90
N ASN A 683 2.94 10.34 -10.83
CA ASN A 683 4.04 9.44 -11.16
C ASN A 683 4.39 8.51 -9.98
N ASP A 684 3.61 7.43 -9.83
CA ASP A 684 3.77 6.45 -8.75
C ASP A 684 5.15 5.76 -8.78
N ALA A 685 5.69 5.49 -9.97
CA ALA A 685 6.98 4.82 -10.12
C ALA A 685 8.14 5.69 -9.58
N LEU A 686 8.16 6.97 -9.93
CA LEU A 686 9.12 7.95 -9.42
C LEU A 686 9.02 8.07 -7.91
N ARG A 687 7.81 8.24 -7.39
CA ARG A 687 7.57 8.41 -5.96
C ARG A 687 7.96 7.17 -5.16
N GLN A 688 7.65 5.99 -5.64
CA GLN A 688 8.03 4.73 -5.01
C GLN A 688 9.55 4.56 -4.97
N CYS A 689 10.24 4.84 -6.08
CA CYS A 689 11.69 4.78 -6.16
C CYS A 689 12.34 5.74 -5.14
N LEU A 690 11.95 7.01 -5.15
CA LEU A 690 12.53 8.04 -4.30
C LEU A 690 12.16 7.86 -2.83
N ALA A 691 10.95 7.37 -2.50
CA ALA A 691 10.54 7.04 -1.13
C ALA A 691 11.44 5.98 -0.48
N TYR A 692 11.93 5.03 -1.28
CA TYR A 692 12.90 4.03 -0.84
C TYR A 692 14.33 4.57 -0.83
N PHE A 693 14.70 5.35 -1.85
CA PHE A 693 16.05 5.86 -2.03
C PHE A 693 16.51 6.78 -0.88
N PHE A 694 15.75 7.81 -0.52
CA PHE A 694 16.20 8.81 0.45
C PHE A 694 16.57 8.23 1.83
N PRO A 695 15.76 7.41 2.49
CA PRO A 695 16.17 6.80 3.75
C PRO A 695 17.33 5.82 3.57
N ALA A 696 17.36 5.02 2.50
CA ALA A 696 18.45 4.09 2.23
C ALA A 696 19.77 4.83 2.00
N PHE A 697 19.77 5.90 1.21
CA PHE A 697 20.94 6.75 0.95
C PHE A 697 21.45 7.44 2.21
N SER A 698 20.55 8.10 2.97
CA SER A 698 20.90 8.86 4.16
C SER A 698 21.50 7.99 5.28
N TYR A 699 20.99 6.76 5.43
CA TYR A 699 21.44 5.85 6.49
C TYR A 699 22.53 4.85 6.05
N MET A 700 23.03 4.97 4.83
CA MET A 700 24.13 4.14 4.33
C MET A 700 25.48 4.59 4.92
N SER A 701 25.77 5.88 4.92
CA SER A 701 27.05 6.43 5.35
C SER A 701 26.91 7.82 5.97
N ASN A 702 27.91 8.22 6.74
CA ASN A 702 28.00 9.57 7.28
C ASN A 702 28.12 10.63 6.18
N GLU A 703 28.86 10.34 5.11
CA GLU A 703 29.08 11.26 3.99
C GLU A 703 27.76 11.58 3.28
N ASN A 704 26.92 10.57 3.04
CA ASN A 704 25.59 10.75 2.47
C ASN A 704 24.67 11.56 3.37
N GLN A 705 24.78 11.36 4.69
CA GLN A 705 23.99 12.11 5.65
C GLN A 705 24.40 13.59 5.69
N VAL A 706 25.68 13.89 5.58
CA VAL A 706 26.19 15.28 5.44
C VAL A 706 25.66 15.93 4.16
N LEU A 707 25.65 15.20 3.05
CA LEU A 707 25.05 15.70 1.82
C LEU A 707 23.56 16.01 2.00
N MET A 708 22.80 15.14 2.67
CA MET A 708 21.38 15.37 2.97
C MET A 708 21.19 16.63 3.84
N GLN A 709 22.07 16.87 4.82
CA GLN A 709 22.07 18.07 5.65
C GLN A 709 22.32 19.33 4.83
N GLN A 710 23.24 19.31 3.88
CA GLN A 710 23.57 20.44 3.00
C GLN A 710 22.39 20.83 2.10
N VAL A 711 21.63 19.89 1.58
CA VAL A 711 20.51 20.15 0.65
C VAL A 711 19.19 20.41 1.37
N ALA A 712 19.10 20.19 2.68
CA ALA A 712 17.86 20.27 3.45
C ALA A 712 17.23 21.67 3.40
N VAL A 713 17.98 22.70 3.74
CA VAL A 713 17.49 24.10 3.78
C VAL A 713 17.17 24.62 2.38
N PRO A 714 18.03 24.46 1.36
CA PRO A 714 17.70 24.84 -0.02
C PRO A 714 16.41 24.21 -0.53
N THR A 715 16.23 22.90 -0.32
CA THR A 715 15.03 22.15 -0.72
C THR A 715 13.77 22.72 -0.08
N VAL A 716 13.77 22.92 1.25
CA VAL A 716 12.61 23.45 1.99
C VAL A 716 12.24 24.85 1.49
N CYS A 717 13.22 25.68 1.20
CA CYS A 717 13.00 27.04 0.69
C CYS A 717 12.43 27.02 -0.75
N ARG A 718 12.97 26.18 -1.62
CA ARG A 718 12.55 26.08 -3.02
C ARG A 718 11.11 25.56 -3.14
N LEU A 719 10.74 24.57 -2.33
CA LEU A 719 9.38 24.03 -2.29
C LEU A 719 8.36 24.98 -1.67
N GLY A 720 8.78 25.95 -0.85
CA GLY A 720 7.86 26.85 -0.14
C GLY A 720 6.91 27.63 -1.03
N GLY A 721 7.38 28.08 -2.21
CA GLY A 721 6.55 28.76 -3.20
C GLY A 721 5.56 27.84 -3.90
N VAL A 722 6.04 26.68 -4.34
CA VAL A 722 5.27 25.69 -5.11
C VAL A 722 4.14 25.08 -4.27
N LEU A 723 4.47 24.63 -3.05
CA LEU A 723 3.49 23.99 -2.16
C LEU A 723 2.44 24.98 -1.63
N LYS A 724 2.77 26.28 -1.53
CA LYS A 724 1.78 27.30 -1.15
C LYS A 724 0.74 27.51 -2.25
N GLN A 725 1.14 27.50 -3.51
CA GLN A 725 0.22 27.63 -4.64
C GLN A 725 -0.75 26.45 -4.68
N GLN A 726 -0.27 25.24 -4.47
CA GLN A 726 -1.09 24.02 -4.41
C GLN A 726 -2.12 24.06 -3.26
N ALA A 727 -1.71 24.51 -2.08
CA ALA A 727 -2.62 24.63 -0.94
C ALA A 727 -3.77 25.62 -1.21
N GLY A 728 -3.53 26.68 -1.99
CA GLY A 728 -4.55 27.63 -2.44
C GLY A 728 -5.57 27.04 -3.41
N GLU A 729 -5.19 25.99 -4.15
CA GLU A 729 -6.06 25.26 -5.09
C GLU A 729 -6.84 24.10 -4.44
N GLY A 730 -6.69 23.89 -3.13
CA GLY A 730 -7.42 22.85 -2.38
C GLY A 730 -6.99 21.41 -2.68
N GLN A 731 -5.82 21.24 -3.28
CA GLN A 731 -5.27 19.90 -3.58
C GLN A 731 -4.59 19.32 -2.33
N ALA A 732 -4.86 18.03 -2.04
CA ALA A 732 -4.23 17.31 -0.95
C ALA A 732 -2.79 16.91 -1.33
N GLY A 733 -1.79 17.58 -0.77
CA GLY A 733 -0.37 17.30 -0.96
C GLY A 733 0.44 17.40 0.34
N ALA A 734 1.75 17.17 0.24
CA ALA A 734 2.64 17.33 1.37
C ALA A 734 2.77 18.81 1.74
N THR A 735 2.67 19.15 3.02
CA THR A 735 2.91 20.50 3.48
C THR A 735 4.42 20.77 3.63
N GLN A 736 4.84 22.01 3.45
CA GLN A 736 6.25 22.41 3.64
C GLN A 736 6.80 22.01 5.03
N SER A 737 5.97 22.03 6.07
CA SER A 737 6.34 21.58 7.43
C SER A 737 6.57 20.07 7.51
N GLN A 738 5.81 19.26 6.74
CA GLN A 738 6.03 17.81 6.65
C GLN A 738 7.33 17.49 5.92
N VAL A 739 7.60 18.18 4.81
CA VAL A 739 8.88 18.08 4.09
C VAL A 739 10.06 18.37 5.01
N ALA A 740 10.03 19.51 5.69
CA ALA A 740 11.07 19.90 6.63
C ALA A 740 11.28 18.87 7.74
N HIS A 741 10.18 18.33 8.29
CA HIS A 741 10.26 17.26 9.28
C HIS A 741 10.95 16.01 8.76
N GLN A 742 10.59 15.57 7.56
CA GLN A 742 11.09 14.33 6.99
C GLN A 742 12.57 14.43 6.65
N VAL A 743 12.99 15.55 6.07
CA VAL A 743 14.41 15.81 5.73
C VAL A 743 15.27 15.91 6.98
N VAL A 744 14.80 16.56 8.06
CA VAL A 744 15.50 16.59 9.36
C VAL A 744 15.63 15.18 9.93
N THR A 745 14.60 14.37 9.84
CA THR A 745 14.64 12.98 10.31
C THR A 745 15.68 12.15 9.57
N TRP A 746 15.80 12.30 8.25
CA TRP A 746 16.83 11.62 7.46
C TRP A 746 18.24 12.12 7.77
N SER A 747 18.36 13.36 8.25
CA SER A 747 19.63 14.00 8.60
C SER A 747 20.11 13.72 10.02
N ASP A 748 19.32 13.04 10.88
CA ASP A 748 19.65 12.80 12.30
C ASP A 748 20.72 11.70 12.45
N PRO A 749 21.92 12.05 12.97
CA PRO A 749 23.03 11.11 13.10
C PRO A 749 22.76 9.96 14.10
N ARG A 750 21.85 10.15 15.05
CA ARG A 750 21.50 9.13 16.05
C ARG A 750 20.74 7.96 15.43
N ILE A 751 19.95 8.21 14.38
CA ILE A 751 19.25 7.15 13.65
C ILE A 751 20.26 6.27 12.90
N LEU A 752 21.27 6.87 12.26
CA LEU A 752 22.34 6.15 11.59
C LEU A 752 23.12 5.26 12.59
N ASP A 753 23.39 5.77 13.79
CA ASP A 753 24.08 5.02 14.84
C ASP A 753 23.23 3.85 15.37
N ALA A 754 21.92 4.09 15.58
CA ALA A 754 20.98 3.06 16.00
C ALA A 754 20.91 1.90 14.98
N ILE A 755 20.82 2.21 13.69
CA ILE A 755 20.83 1.23 12.60
C ILE A 755 22.16 0.47 12.55
N SER A 756 23.29 1.16 12.73
CA SER A 756 24.62 0.54 12.74
C SER A 756 24.79 -0.46 13.89
N VAL A 757 24.21 -0.17 15.05
CA VAL A 757 24.18 -1.08 16.21
C VAL A 757 23.28 -2.29 15.94
N MET A 758 22.10 -2.09 15.36
CA MET A 758 21.16 -3.17 15.02
C MET A 758 21.76 -4.15 14.00
N ASN A 759 22.51 -3.64 13.04
CA ASN A 759 23.17 -4.46 12.00
C ASN A 759 24.45 -5.16 12.49
N GLY A 760 24.84 -4.99 13.75
CA GLY A 760 26.03 -5.62 14.33
C GLY A 760 27.36 -5.18 13.72
N THR A 761 27.36 -4.07 12.98
CA THR A 761 28.58 -3.50 12.36
C THR A 761 29.44 -2.74 13.36
N THR A 762 28.93 -2.45 14.55
CA THR A 762 29.64 -1.80 15.64
C THR A 762 29.46 -2.57 16.94
N THR A 763 30.58 -2.96 17.57
CA THR A 763 30.60 -3.50 18.94
C THR A 763 30.21 -2.39 19.92
N ALA A 764 29.24 -2.69 20.76
CA ALA A 764 28.64 -1.78 21.71
C ALA A 764 29.62 -1.11 22.66
N MET A 765 29.35 0.13 23.01
CA MET A 765 29.56 0.86 24.25
C MET A 765 30.74 1.83 24.40
N SER A 766 31.90 1.69 23.75
CA SER A 766 33.00 2.64 24.03
C SER A 766 33.39 3.59 22.89
N SER A 767 32.93 3.33 21.70
CA SER A 767 33.23 4.14 20.51
C SER A 767 32.00 4.89 19.91
N SER A 768 30.79 4.58 20.37
CA SER A 768 29.56 5.19 19.81
C SER A 768 29.46 6.69 20.15
N GLY A 769 29.71 7.08 21.38
CA GLY A 769 29.61 8.49 21.79
C GLY A 769 30.56 9.43 21.05
N LEU A 770 31.81 9.02 20.82
CA LEU A 770 32.82 9.79 20.07
C LEU A 770 32.44 9.94 18.59
N ARG A 771 31.84 8.92 18.00
CA ARG A 771 31.38 8.95 16.59
C ARG A 771 30.15 9.82 16.41
N VAL A 772 29.20 9.76 17.34
CA VAL A 772 28.01 10.64 17.31
C VAL A 772 28.47 12.09 17.47
N ALA A 773 29.36 12.40 18.42
CA ALA A 773 29.89 13.74 18.61
C ALA A 773 30.56 14.31 17.33
N ALA A 774 31.32 13.48 16.59
CA ALA A 774 31.93 13.92 15.34
C ALA A 774 30.89 14.21 14.24
N ARG A 775 29.75 13.53 14.23
CA ARG A 775 28.66 13.71 13.26
C ARG A 775 27.74 14.86 13.65
N MET A 776 27.67 15.20 14.94
CA MET A 776 26.85 16.34 15.42
C MET A 776 27.35 17.68 14.94
N ASN A 777 28.59 17.76 14.47
CA ASN A 777 29.13 18.98 13.88
C ASN A 777 28.34 19.44 12.64
N SER A 778 28.24 18.58 11.64
CA SER A 778 27.47 18.86 10.41
C SER A 778 25.97 18.98 10.65
N TYR A 779 25.43 18.25 11.63
CA TYR A 779 24.02 18.34 12.01
C TYR A 779 23.69 19.64 12.72
N ALA A 780 24.56 20.15 13.58
CA ALA A 780 24.43 21.48 14.17
C ALA A 780 24.59 22.59 13.13
N GLN A 781 25.47 22.39 12.13
CA GLN A 781 25.62 23.32 11.01
C GLN A 781 24.32 23.49 10.22
N LEU A 782 23.54 22.39 10.02
CA LEU A 782 22.21 22.47 9.42
C LEU A 782 21.30 23.48 10.16
N GLY A 783 21.38 23.53 11.49
CA GLY A 783 20.66 24.50 12.29
C GLY A 783 21.13 25.95 12.05
N VAL A 784 22.45 26.16 11.93
CA VAL A 784 23.04 27.46 11.60
C VAL A 784 22.58 27.93 10.22
N ASP A 785 22.62 27.05 9.22
CA ASP A 785 22.18 27.34 7.85
C ASP A 785 20.69 27.69 7.78
N ALA A 786 19.87 26.94 8.53
CA ALA A 786 18.44 27.22 8.65
C ALA A 786 18.17 28.59 9.28
N LEU A 787 18.90 28.96 10.35
CA LEU A 787 18.78 30.28 10.97
C LEU A 787 19.25 31.39 10.05
N LYS A 788 20.42 31.27 9.43
CA LYS A 788 20.90 32.28 8.46
C LYS A 788 19.87 32.52 7.36
N LYS A 789 19.25 31.45 6.85
CA LYS A 789 18.23 31.54 5.81
C LYS A 789 16.91 32.15 6.31
N THR A 790 16.62 32.07 7.61
CA THR A 790 15.40 32.66 8.20
C THR A 790 15.32 34.16 8.04
N PHE A 791 16.45 34.89 8.04
CA PHE A 791 16.49 36.33 7.86
C PHE A 791 16.01 36.78 6.48
N SER A 792 16.36 36.05 5.41
CA SER A 792 15.99 36.36 4.03
C SER A 792 14.74 35.61 3.52
N ALA A 793 14.11 34.77 4.35
CA ALA A 793 12.99 33.91 3.95
C ALA A 793 11.65 34.65 4.00
N THR A 794 10.68 34.17 3.19
CA THR A 794 9.28 34.63 3.27
C THR A 794 8.66 34.28 4.63
N PRO A 795 7.63 35.02 5.12
CA PRO A 795 7.04 34.77 6.44
C PRO A 795 6.59 33.30 6.67
N ASN A 796 6.03 32.65 5.66
CA ASN A 796 5.62 31.23 5.76
C ASN A 796 6.81 30.28 5.84
N THR A 797 7.82 30.49 4.99
CA THR A 797 9.05 29.67 5.03
C THR A 797 9.80 29.88 6.32
N ARG A 798 9.84 31.14 6.83
CA ARG A 798 10.40 31.48 8.13
C ARG A 798 9.78 30.69 9.28
N LYS A 799 8.44 30.59 9.29
CA LYS A 799 7.71 29.76 10.24
C LYS A 799 8.14 28.30 10.20
N VAL A 800 8.27 27.74 8.98
CA VAL A 800 8.70 26.35 8.80
C VAL A 800 10.14 26.12 9.23
N LEU A 801 11.06 27.03 8.90
CA LEU A 801 12.46 26.94 9.32
C LEU A 801 12.59 26.99 10.85
N VAL A 802 11.84 27.84 11.55
CA VAL A 802 11.80 27.85 13.03
C VAL A 802 11.21 26.57 13.60
N GLN A 803 10.18 26.00 12.96
CA GLN A 803 9.65 24.69 13.35
C GLN A 803 10.68 23.56 13.13
N MET A 804 11.48 23.66 12.06
CA MET A 804 12.56 22.72 11.77
C MET A 804 13.63 22.74 12.88
N LEU A 805 14.03 23.91 13.38
CA LEU A 805 14.97 24.05 14.48
C LEU A 805 14.53 23.33 15.76
N ASN A 806 13.25 23.43 16.11
CA ASN A 806 12.69 22.72 17.27
C ASN A 806 12.68 21.19 17.13
N ARG A 807 12.93 20.67 15.94
CA ARG A 807 13.01 19.22 15.66
C ARG A 807 14.44 18.72 15.58
N LEU A 808 15.42 19.66 15.58
CA LEU A 808 16.81 19.30 15.72
C LEU A 808 17.05 18.75 17.13
N SER A 809 17.56 17.54 17.16
CA SER A 809 17.84 16.84 18.42
C SER A 809 19.25 17.14 18.87
N LEU A 810 19.47 18.34 19.38
CA LEU A 810 20.74 18.79 19.95
C LEU A 810 20.87 18.26 21.38
N ASP A 811 22.07 17.80 21.74
CA ASP A 811 22.40 17.23 23.05
C ASP A 811 23.81 17.62 23.51
N ASP A 812 24.26 17.13 24.65
CA ASP A 812 25.58 17.43 25.24
C ASP A 812 26.77 17.04 24.34
N THR A 813 26.55 16.27 23.26
CA THR A 813 27.57 15.92 22.26
C THR A 813 27.65 16.95 21.13
N THR A 814 26.76 17.93 21.12
CA THR A 814 26.76 19.03 20.14
C THR A 814 27.97 19.94 20.41
N PRO A 815 28.75 20.29 19.38
CA PRO A 815 29.90 21.21 19.59
C PRO A 815 29.49 22.53 20.18
N VAL A 816 30.22 22.99 21.21
CA VAL A 816 29.92 24.23 21.94
C VAL A 816 29.95 25.43 20.99
N THR A 817 30.87 25.50 20.03
CA THR A 817 30.96 26.55 19.02
C THR A 817 29.71 26.67 18.17
N HIS A 818 29.11 25.59 17.72
CA HIS A 818 27.83 25.64 16.98
C HIS A 818 26.66 26.04 17.88
N THR A 819 26.66 25.64 19.15
CA THR A 819 25.65 26.04 20.11
C THR A 819 25.73 27.54 20.35
N GLN A 820 26.96 28.13 20.44
CA GLN A 820 27.20 29.55 20.51
C GLN A 820 26.73 30.27 19.24
N GLN A 821 27.06 29.76 18.05
CA GLN A 821 26.61 30.32 16.77
C GLN A 821 25.08 30.38 16.68
N LEU A 822 24.41 29.25 17.01
CA LEU A 822 22.96 29.16 17.04
C LEU A 822 22.35 30.17 18.01
N PHE A 823 22.94 30.33 19.20
CA PHE A 823 22.47 31.28 20.22
C PHE A 823 22.55 32.73 19.74
N VAL A 824 23.70 33.15 19.16
CA VAL A 824 23.89 34.50 18.60
C VAL A 824 22.82 34.78 17.54
N LEU A 825 22.63 33.87 16.59
CA LEU A 825 21.64 34.03 15.50
C LEU A 825 20.19 34.09 16.02
N VAL A 826 19.83 33.27 17.02
CA VAL A 826 18.51 33.31 17.65
C VAL A 826 18.24 34.64 18.34
N ARG A 827 19.22 35.17 19.06
CA ARG A 827 19.11 36.47 19.72
C ARG A 827 19.00 37.63 18.71
N THR A 828 19.80 37.61 17.65
CA THR A 828 19.71 38.61 16.56
C THR A 828 18.34 38.57 15.90
N LEU A 829 17.81 37.36 15.60
CA LEU A 829 16.49 37.18 15.02
C LEU A 829 15.36 37.68 15.93
N ALA A 830 15.52 37.51 17.26
CA ALA A 830 14.58 38.03 18.24
C ALA A 830 14.60 39.55 18.33
N GLN A 831 15.76 40.19 18.20
CA GLN A 831 15.95 41.64 18.22
C GLN A 831 15.37 42.35 16.99
N GLN A 832 15.44 41.71 15.81
CA GLN A 832 14.92 42.30 14.57
C GLN A 832 13.39 42.18 14.43
N GLU A 833 12.68 41.54 15.38
CA GLU A 833 11.21 41.38 15.42
C GLU A 833 10.59 40.82 14.11
N LEU A 834 11.35 40.06 13.34
CA LEU A 834 10.92 39.50 12.05
C LEU A 834 9.84 38.46 12.18
N ILE A 835 9.56 37.99 13.40
CA ILE A 835 8.54 36.96 13.69
C ILE A 835 7.35 37.61 14.38
N THR A 836 6.25 37.77 13.65
CA THR A 836 5.01 38.38 14.15
C THR A 836 4.06 37.36 14.78
N ASP A 837 4.12 36.12 14.34
CA ASP A 837 3.24 35.04 14.80
C ASP A 837 3.62 34.52 16.20
N MET A 838 2.65 34.48 17.11
CA MET A 838 2.84 34.09 18.51
C MET A 838 3.28 32.61 18.65
N ILE A 839 2.81 31.71 17.76
CA ILE A 839 3.16 30.30 17.82
C ILE A 839 4.63 30.12 17.46
N THR A 840 5.10 30.79 16.41
CA THR A 840 6.48 30.73 15.95
C THR A 840 7.42 31.38 16.95
N ARG A 841 7.00 32.49 17.58
CA ARG A 841 7.75 33.17 18.66
C ARG A 841 7.92 32.24 19.87
N ASN A 842 6.86 31.55 20.29
CA ASN A 842 6.92 30.59 21.39
C ASN A 842 7.80 29.36 21.03
N ALA A 843 7.84 28.97 19.77
CA ALA A 843 8.72 27.91 19.28
C ALA A 843 10.20 28.33 19.37
N MET A 844 10.50 29.61 19.03
CA MET A 844 11.85 30.16 19.12
C MET A 844 12.33 30.27 20.56
N VAL A 845 11.49 30.75 21.49
CA VAL A 845 11.80 30.78 22.93
C VAL A 845 12.12 29.39 23.48
N ARG A 846 11.40 28.35 23.02
CA ARG A 846 11.70 26.95 23.42
C ARG A 846 13.06 26.51 22.90
N PHE A 847 13.40 26.85 21.65
CA PHE A 847 14.71 26.54 21.08
C PHE A 847 15.83 27.26 21.80
N GLU A 848 15.68 28.59 22.11
CA GLU A 848 16.61 29.35 22.93
C GLU A 848 16.83 28.72 24.31
N ALA A 849 15.75 28.30 24.99
CA ALA A 849 15.84 27.60 26.27
C ALA A 849 16.61 26.26 26.17
N THR A 850 16.54 25.57 25.03
CA THR A 850 17.34 24.34 24.80
C THR A 850 18.82 24.69 24.64
N LEU A 851 19.15 25.74 23.90
CA LEU A 851 20.54 26.23 23.74
C LEU A 851 21.15 26.69 25.04
N LEU A 852 20.42 27.43 25.89
CA LEU A 852 20.87 27.84 27.22
C LEU A 852 21.21 26.66 28.12
N LYS A 853 20.41 25.59 28.09
CA LYS A 853 20.73 24.36 28.83
C LYS A 853 22.04 23.72 28.36
N LEU A 854 22.28 23.71 27.04
CA LEU A 854 23.52 23.18 26.46
C LEU A 854 24.74 24.03 26.74
N LEU A 855 24.56 25.35 26.96
CA LEU A 855 25.60 26.30 27.37
C LEU A 855 25.81 26.38 28.88
N ASP A 856 25.01 25.64 29.69
CA ASP A 856 25.00 25.64 31.15
C ASP A 856 24.77 27.03 31.74
N VAL A 857 23.86 27.83 31.12
CA VAL A 857 23.53 29.20 31.54
C VAL A 857 22.04 29.27 31.85
N GLU A 858 21.67 29.89 32.99
CA GLU A 858 20.25 29.98 33.42
C GLU A 858 19.51 31.14 32.72
N ASN A 859 20.20 32.29 32.50
CA ASN A 859 19.56 33.45 31.89
C ASN A 859 20.29 33.88 30.58
N PRO A 860 19.54 34.25 29.53
CA PRO A 860 20.12 34.69 28.27
C PRO A 860 20.99 35.95 28.37
N ASP A 861 20.76 36.80 29.39
CA ASP A 861 21.50 38.04 29.60
C ASP A 861 22.83 37.85 30.35
N ASP A 862 23.04 36.65 30.93
CA ASP A 862 24.31 36.32 31.61
C ASP A 862 25.39 35.83 30.61
N VAL A 863 25.05 35.68 29.33
CA VAL A 863 25.98 35.24 28.28
C VAL A 863 26.85 36.42 27.83
N ASN A 864 28.16 36.27 27.97
CA ASN A 864 29.12 37.27 27.53
C ASN A 864 29.43 37.12 26.03
N LEU A 865 28.66 37.79 25.17
CA LEU A 865 28.84 37.74 23.71
C LEU A 865 30.16 38.36 23.24
N GLU A 866 30.71 39.36 23.98
CA GLU A 866 31.98 40.02 23.64
C GLU A 866 33.17 39.07 23.72
N ALA A 867 33.10 38.07 24.60
CA ALA A 867 34.15 37.06 24.72
C ALA A 867 34.21 36.12 23.50
N TRP A 868 33.08 35.93 22.79
CA TRP A 868 33.01 35.06 21.62
C TRP A 868 33.45 35.76 20.31
N ILE A 869 33.48 37.07 20.26
CA ILE A 869 33.90 37.85 19.07
C ILE A 869 35.37 37.54 18.69
N GLU A 870 36.23 37.25 19.69
CA GLU A 870 37.64 36.95 19.46
C GLU A 870 37.88 35.47 19.00
N GLU A 871 36.86 34.62 19.00
CA GLU A 871 36.97 33.23 18.58
C GLU A 871 36.93 33.10 17.05
N PRO A 872 37.96 32.49 16.41
CA PRO A 872 38.00 32.41 14.92
C PRO A 872 36.81 31.67 14.30
N GLU A 873 36.23 30.73 15.04
CA GLU A 873 35.07 29.93 14.57
C GLU A 873 33.75 30.71 14.59
N MET A 874 33.68 31.83 15.28
CA MET A 874 32.53 32.70 15.38
C MET A 874 32.57 33.88 14.35
N GLU A 875 33.73 34.16 13.73
CA GLU A 875 33.93 35.22 12.77
C GLU A 875 32.87 35.27 11.67
N SER A 876 32.58 34.12 11.05
CA SER A 876 31.60 34.01 9.95
C SER A 876 30.13 34.31 10.36
N VAL A 877 29.80 34.18 11.65
CA VAL A 877 28.47 34.49 12.17
C VAL A 877 28.38 35.99 12.51
N PHE A 878 29.41 36.54 13.11
CA PHE A 878 29.43 37.97 13.39
C PHE A 878 29.56 38.84 12.13
N GLU A 879 30.30 38.40 11.11
CA GLU A 879 30.30 39.01 9.77
C GLU A 879 28.88 38.98 9.14
N PHE A 880 28.21 37.85 9.22
CA PHE A 880 26.83 37.73 8.73
C PHE A 880 25.88 38.66 9.50
N VAL A 881 25.98 38.76 10.83
CA VAL A 881 25.16 39.63 11.65
C VAL A 881 25.45 41.11 11.30
N SER A 882 26.71 41.47 11.13
CA SER A 882 27.11 42.83 10.73
C SER A 882 26.59 43.23 9.34
N SER A 883 26.56 42.29 8.40
CA SER A 883 25.98 42.53 7.07
C SER A 883 24.48 42.79 7.09
N LEU A 884 23.74 42.26 8.09
CA LEU A 884 22.31 42.53 8.26
C LEU A 884 22.04 43.97 8.76
N ASP A 885 23.03 44.60 9.43
CA ASP A 885 22.90 45.99 9.90
C ASP A 885 23.26 47.01 8.79
N GLU A 886 24.04 46.59 7.77
CA GLU A 886 24.42 47.44 6.62
C GLU A 886 23.34 47.49 5.54
N ASP A 887 22.55 46.42 5.36
CA ASP A 887 21.39 46.34 4.48
C ASP A 887 20.14 46.88 5.24
N GLY A 888 20.13 48.14 5.62
CA GLY A 888 18.92 48.85 6.09
C GLY A 888 17.88 48.87 4.96
N PRO A 889 16.56 48.94 5.28
CA PRO A 889 15.52 48.82 4.27
C PRO A 889 15.67 49.96 3.25
N ASP A 890 16.01 49.63 2.02
CA ASP A 890 15.77 50.46 0.85
C ASP A 890 14.25 50.63 0.71
N ASP A 891 13.71 51.67 1.37
CA ASP A 891 12.38 52.20 1.11
C ASP A 891 12.38 52.90 -0.26
N GLU A 892 12.22 52.13 -1.34
CA GLU A 892 11.69 52.61 -2.61
C GLU A 892 11.57 51.40 -3.55
N ASP A 893 10.37 50.76 -3.56
CA ASP A 893 9.59 50.48 -4.80
C ASP A 893 8.41 49.54 -4.55
N GLU A 894 7.25 49.98 -5.10
CA GLU A 894 6.04 49.23 -5.40
C GLU A 894 4.94 49.12 -4.33
N LEU A 895 4.32 50.27 -4.10
CA LEU A 895 2.87 50.38 -3.88
C LEU A 895 2.15 50.33 -5.24
N GLU A 896 1.69 49.20 -5.67
CA GLU A 896 0.52 49.10 -6.55
C GLU A 896 -0.21 47.75 -6.35
N GLY A 897 -1.47 47.83 -5.94
CA GLY A 897 -2.43 46.72 -6.04
C GLY A 897 -2.94 46.08 -4.75
N ALA A 898 -3.48 46.91 -3.84
CA ALA A 898 -4.38 46.39 -2.81
C ALA A 898 -5.83 46.81 -3.13
N GLU A 899 -6.58 45.96 -3.80
CA GLU A 899 -8.04 46.00 -3.75
C GLU A 899 -8.54 45.04 -2.69
N SER A 900 -9.37 45.65 -1.85
CA SER A 900 -10.07 45.10 -0.70
C SER A 900 -10.96 43.93 -1.07
N ALA A 901 -10.88 42.84 -0.32
CA ALA A 901 -11.99 41.90 -0.15
C ALA A 901 -12.08 41.48 1.32
N GLY A 902 -13.23 41.72 1.86
CA GLY A 902 -13.84 41.63 3.13
C GLY A 902 -13.38 40.63 4.16
N ASP A 903 -13.47 41.13 5.39
CA ASP A 903 -13.53 40.36 6.61
C ASP A 903 -14.65 39.33 6.57
N ASP A 904 -14.32 38.09 6.85
CA ASP A 904 -15.20 37.14 7.52
C ASP A 904 -14.35 36.37 8.54
N ASP A 905 -14.46 36.86 9.78
CA ASP A 905 -14.02 36.19 10.99
C ASP A 905 -14.82 34.89 11.16
N ASP A 906 -14.16 33.76 11.17
CA ASP A 906 -14.62 32.57 11.88
C ASP A 906 -13.45 31.97 12.68
N ASP A 907 -13.40 32.38 13.95
CA ASP A 907 -12.62 31.78 15.03
C ASP A 907 -13.03 30.32 15.23
N GLU A 908 -12.17 29.36 14.92
CA GLU A 908 -12.20 28.04 15.55
C GLU A 908 -10.88 27.77 16.28
N GLU A 909 -10.87 28.09 17.57
CA GLU A 909 -9.93 27.60 18.57
C GLU A 909 -10.04 26.08 18.69
N ASP A 910 -9.05 25.35 18.22
CA ASP A 910 -8.80 23.96 18.65
C ASP A 910 -7.61 23.92 19.59
N SER A 911 -7.91 24.19 20.87
CA SER A 911 -6.97 24.08 21.98
C SER A 911 -6.79 22.62 22.38
N VAL A 912 -5.76 21.96 21.91
CA VAL A 912 -5.26 20.71 22.51
C VAL A 912 -4.50 21.06 23.79
N ARG A 913 -5.17 20.95 24.92
CA ARG A 913 -4.53 20.97 26.24
C ARG A 913 -3.77 19.66 26.45
N VAL A 914 -2.45 19.77 26.50
CA VAL A 914 -1.59 18.75 27.09
C VAL A 914 -1.73 18.83 28.61
N ALA A 915 -2.38 17.87 29.22
CA ALA A 915 -2.34 17.66 30.63
C ALA A 915 -1.10 16.84 30.99
N SER A 916 -0.23 17.44 31.76
CA SER A 916 0.79 16.75 32.55
C SER A 916 0.09 16.08 33.72
N ASP A 917 0.18 14.77 33.84
CA ASP A 917 0.10 14.12 35.15
C ASP A 917 0.92 12.84 35.16
N SER A 918 1.74 12.78 36.17
CA SER A 918 2.63 11.74 36.60
C SER A 918 1.89 10.57 37.23
N ASP A 919 2.56 9.40 37.16
CA ASP A 919 2.36 8.18 37.90
C ASP A 919 1.07 7.37 37.64
N VAL A 920 1.26 6.18 37.07
CA VAL A 920 1.14 4.87 37.70
C VAL A 920 1.55 3.78 36.75
N SER A 921 2.45 2.96 37.23
CA SER A 921 2.94 1.72 36.61
C SER A 921 1.79 0.73 36.41
N GLU A 922 1.64 0.22 35.17
CA GLU A 922 1.24 -1.17 34.94
C GLU A 922 1.58 -1.62 33.52
N ARG A 923 2.09 -2.81 33.47
CA ARG A 923 2.70 -3.53 32.38
C ARG A 923 1.79 -3.65 31.17
N HIS A 924 2.25 -3.14 30.02
CA HIS A 924 1.79 -3.61 28.73
C HIS A 924 2.97 -4.19 27.93
N PRO A 925 2.73 -5.24 27.16
CA PRO A 925 3.80 -5.85 26.36
C PRO A 925 4.24 -4.89 25.27
N SER A 926 5.54 -4.74 25.20
CA SER A 926 6.28 -3.97 24.21
C SER A 926 5.77 -4.20 22.80
N GLU A 927 5.16 -3.19 22.20
CA GLU A 927 5.16 -3.03 20.76
C GLU A 927 6.56 -2.57 20.36
N GLU A 928 7.35 -3.49 19.89
CA GLU A 928 8.59 -3.19 19.19
C GLU A 928 8.26 -2.35 17.95
N PRO A 929 8.99 -1.26 17.69
CA PRO A 929 8.91 -0.57 16.41
C PRO A 929 9.39 -1.53 15.33
N VAL A 930 8.53 -1.81 14.35
CA VAL A 930 8.82 -2.63 13.17
C VAL A 930 9.85 -1.88 12.29
N LEU A 931 11.12 -1.96 12.70
CA LEU A 931 12.29 -1.77 11.87
C LEU A 931 12.98 -3.14 11.72
N ALA A 932 12.19 -4.17 11.43
CA ALA A 932 12.72 -5.50 11.17
C ALA A 932 13.01 -5.62 9.67
N GLY A 933 14.30 -5.75 9.34
CA GLY A 933 14.74 -6.43 8.16
C GLY A 933 15.31 -5.65 7.01
N LEU A 934 16.17 -4.67 7.25
CA LEU A 934 17.16 -4.28 6.25
C LEU A 934 18.46 -5.06 6.51
N ASN A 935 18.43 -6.33 6.17
CA ASN A 935 19.65 -7.13 6.09
C ASN A 935 20.33 -6.81 4.76
N LEU A 936 21.12 -5.75 4.76
CA LEU A 936 22.05 -5.36 3.69
C LEU A 936 23.29 -6.28 3.71
N ARG A 937 23.08 -7.57 3.52
CA ARG A 937 24.14 -8.43 3.00
C ARG A 937 23.84 -8.69 1.54
N SER A 938 24.74 -8.16 0.70
CA SER A 938 24.94 -8.44 -0.71
C SER A 938 24.42 -9.83 -1.13
N ARG A 939 23.15 -9.88 -1.52
CA ARG A 939 22.64 -10.78 -2.53
C ARG A 939 21.85 -9.89 -3.48
N LEU A 940 22.38 -9.71 -4.65
CA LEU A 940 21.58 -9.35 -5.80
C LEU A 940 20.34 -10.24 -5.73
N PRO A 941 19.14 -9.70 -5.70
CA PRO A 941 17.97 -10.55 -5.81
C PRO A 941 18.11 -11.29 -7.11
N ALA A 942 18.18 -12.61 -7.03
CA ALA A 942 17.86 -13.43 -8.18
C ALA A 942 16.50 -12.91 -8.65
N SER A 943 16.47 -12.38 -9.85
CA SER A 943 15.30 -11.89 -10.53
C SER A 943 14.34 -13.06 -10.74
N SER A 944 13.51 -13.33 -9.75
CA SER A 944 12.29 -14.14 -9.88
C SER A 944 11.08 -13.22 -9.77
N ALA A 945 11.14 -12.06 -10.45
CA ALA A 945 9.95 -11.35 -10.81
C ALA A 945 9.52 -11.93 -12.15
N VAL A 946 8.50 -12.74 -12.17
CA VAL A 946 7.63 -12.84 -13.35
C VAL A 946 7.22 -11.39 -13.63
N PRO A 947 7.67 -10.77 -14.74
CA PRO A 947 7.30 -9.40 -15.01
C PRO A 947 5.79 -9.42 -15.27
N SER A 948 5.04 -8.72 -14.44
CA SER A 948 3.71 -8.29 -14.84
C SER A 948 3.85 -7.73 -16.27
N ARG A 949 3.06 -8.23 -17.21
CA ARG A 949 2.99 -7.67 -18.56
C ARG A 949 2.76 -6.18 -18.38
N SER A 950 3.81 -5.37 -18.47
CA SER A 950 3.65 -3.92 -18.50
C SER A 950 2.78 -3.61 -19.72
N PRO A 951 1.96 -2.55 -19.70
CA PRO A 951 1.16 -2.13 -20.85
C PRO A 951 1.98 -2.05 -22.15
N MET A 952 3.28 -1.89 -22.05
CA MET A 952 4.22 -1.83 -23.16
C MET A 952 4.68 -3.20 -23.67
N LYS A 953 4.77 -4.23 -22.82
CA LYS A 953 4.98 -5.59 -23.30
C LYS A 953 3.76 -6.05 -24.09
N ARG A 954 2.58 -5.63 -23.67
CA ARG A 954 1.32 -5.89 -24.37
C ARG A 954 1.24 -5.14 -25.70
N ALA A 955 1.54 -3.85 -25.73
CA ALA A 955 1.59 -3.06 -26.98
C ALA A 955 2.67 -3.55 -27.96
N ARG A 956 3.76 -4.10 -27.45
CA ARG A 956 4.84 -4.66 -28.25
C ARG A 956 4.50 -6.05 -28.78
N GLN A 957 3.83 -6.85 -28.01
CA GLN A 957 3.29 -8.13 -28.41
C GLN A 957 2.13 -7.94 -29.39
N GLU A 958 1.22 -7.00 -29.14
CA GLU A 958 0.14 -6.59 -30.04
C GLU A 958 0.69 -6.10 -31.38
N ARG A 959 1.83 -5.43 -31.39
CA ARG A 959 2.48 -4.97 -32.65
C ARG A 959 3.21 -6.10 -33.39
N LEU A 960 3.76 -7.08 -32.66
CA LEU A 960 4.28 -8.32 -33.25
C LEU A 960 3.13 -9.19 -33.77
N GLU A 961 2.03 -9.29 -33.06
CA GLU A 961 0.80 -9.98 -33.43
C GLU A 961 0.08 -9.26 -34.57
N GLU A 962 0.17 -7.94 -34.65
CA GLU A 962 -0.32 -7.13 -35.78
C GLU A 962 0.50 -7.36 -37.05
N LEU A 963 1.82 -7.43 -36.89
CA LEU A 963 2.72 -7.83 -38.01
C LEU A 963 2.47 -9.29 -38.43
N THR A 964 2.18 -10.18 -37.48
CA THR A 964 1.85 -11.58 -37.79
C THR A 964 0.49 -11.69 -38.48
N ARG A 965 -0.52 -10.90 -38.09
CA ARG A 965 -1.82 -10.81 -38.77
C ARG A 965 -1.70 -10.22 -40.17
N GLU A 966 -0.86 -9.21 -40.35
CA GLU A 966 -0.57 -8.68 -41.69
C GLU A 966 0.06 -9.75 -42.60
N ILE A 967 0.80 -10.70 -42.01
CA ILE A 967 1.33 -11.87 -42.72
C ILE A 967 0.20 -12.85 -43.07
N ASP A 968 -0.73 -13.12 -42.15
CA ASP A 968 -1.86 -14.03 -42.37
C ASP A 968 -2.91 -13.46 -43.32
N GLU A 969 -3.07 -12.13 -43.41
CA GLU A 969 -3.91 -11.46 -44.41
C GLU A 969 -3.27 -11.41 -45.81
N LEU A 970 -1.95 -11.57 -45.89
CA LEU A 970 -1.21 -11.64 -47.17
C LEU A 970 -1.02 -13.10 -47.65
N LEU A 971 -1.33 -14.10 -46.81
CA LEU A 971 -1.44 -15.52 -47.11
C LEU A 971 -2.82 -15.87 -47.69
#